data_0f63459de513681b95cbdf3077f7dc7f
#
_entry.id   0f63459de513681b95cbdf3077f7dc7f
#
_cell.length_a   1.000
_cell.length_b   1.000
_cell.length_c   1.000
_cell.angle_alpha   90.00
_cell.angle_beta   90.00
_cell.angle_gamma   90.00
#
_symmetry.space_group_name_H-M   'P 1'
#
loop_
_entity.id
_entity.type
_entity.pdbx_description
1 polymer ?
#
loop_
_entity_poly.entity_id
_entity_poly.type
_entity_poly.pdbx_seq_one_letter_code
_entity_poly.pdbx_strand_id
1 'polypeptide(L)'
;MRAKISRAAAMLELLIIILTSMGAIEGSLPPDDADNVLHIGGIFPIAGEGGWQGGQACMPAVNLALDDVNREKNLLPGFILKLHSNDSECEPGLGASVMYNLLYYNPHKLMLLAGCSTVCTTVAEAAKMWNLVVLCYGASSPALSDRNRFPTLFRTHPSATVHNPTRIKLLQKFGWSRVAILQQAEEVFISTVEDLEARCKEAGIEIVTRQSFLSDPSDAVRNLRRQDARIIVGLFYVVAARRVLCELYHQNLYGKSYVWFFIGWYEDNWFEVNLDKEGITCTKDEMRLAAEGHLTTEALMWNQNNDTTISGMTSEDFRQRLNKMLKEDGYDIDNNRYPEGYQEAPLAYDAVWSVALAFNKTMEKLSKQGKSLKNFTYVDKEIADEIYSAVNSTQFLGVSGYVAFSSQGDRIALTQIEQVIDGKYVKLGYYDTQSDNLTWRNMERWIGGKIPQDRTIVRTVLRTVSLTLFICMGAISSFGIVIAFGLIIFNIWNRHRSVIMSSHPVCNTIMLVGVIACFVSVFLLGIDGRFVPEWEYPAVCQARAWMLSTGFTLAFGAMFSKVWRVHRLTTKTKADQAKKIQPWKLYTMVSGLLALDIVLLVSWQVLDPLQRKIETFPLESSPFGDDDARIRPELEHCESIHNNVWLGLIYSYKGIILVFGLFLAYETRSIKVKQINDSRYVGMSIYNVVILCVITAPVTMVIASQQDASFAFVALAIIFCCFLSMALIFVPKMIEVIRHPKDKVESKYNPDVGVTKEDEEKYQKLLSENDELQKLIAAKEEKIRVLKQMLAERDASKGGGMNVPKDSLIVADFVTGEGTSDSAIGGGISVYTRSSRASASDFEFSESYL
;
A
#
# COMPACT_ATOMS: atom_id res chain seq x y z
N MET A 1 -61.80 -35.04 55.91
CA MET A 1 -60.95 -36.29 56.02
C MET A 1 -61.25 -37.28 54.93
N ARG A 2 -62.44 -37.52 54.51
CA ARG A 2 -62.87 -38.51 53.46
C ARG A 2 -62.38 -38.16 52.04
N ALA A 3 -62.18 -36.87 51.67
CA ALA A 3 -61.70 -36.42 50.32
C ALA A 3 -60.13 -36.56 50.13
N LYS A 4 -59.39 -36.65 51.16
CA LYS A 4 -57.90 -36.89 51.07
C LYS A 4 -57.56 -38.41 50.93
N ILE A 5 -58.41 -39.27 51.51
CA ILE A 5 -58.28 -40.74 51.40
C ILE A 5 -58.57 -41.22 49.99
N SER A 6 -59.62 -40.68 49.32
CA SER A 6 -60.01 -40.98 47.96
C SER A 6 -58.87 -40.55 46.92
N ARG A 7 -58.25 -39.45 47.12
CA ARG A 7 -57.15 -39.02 46.22
C ARG A 7 -55.80 -39.84 46.38
N ALA A 8 -55.58 -40.34 47.63
CA ALA A 8 -54.40 -41.23 47.85
C ALA A 8 -54.69 -42.64 47.29
N ALA A 9 -55.87 -43.13 47.32
CA ALA A 9 -56.28 -44.42 46.70
C ALA A 9 -56.20 -44.33 45.16
N ALA A 10 -56.65 -43.23 44.55
CA ALA A 10 -56.59 -43.04 43.10
C ALA A 10 -55.15 -42.86 42.62
N MET A 11 -54.25 -42.19 43.38
CA MET A 11 -52.83 -42.11 43.06
C MET A 11 -52.07 -43.47 43.22
N LEU A 12 -52.47 -44.31 44.16
CA LEU A 12 -51.91 -45.67 44.35
C LEU A 12 -52.36 -46.62 43.22
N GLU A 13 -53.63 -46.55 42.77
CA GLU A 13 -54.09 -47.27 41.57
C GLU A 13 -53.41 -46.79 40.30
N LEU A 14 -53.17 -45.48 40.11
CA LEU A 14 -52.41 -44.96 38.96
C LEU A 14 -50.91 -45.41 39.01
N LEU A 15 -50.29 -45.43 40.17
CA LEU A 15 -48.95 -45.94 40.39
C LEU A 15 -48.84 -47.43 40.12
N ILE A 16 -49.81 -48.22 40.51
CA ILE A 16 -49.84 -49.66 40.24
C ILE A 16 -50.07 -49.91 38.74
N ILE A 17 -50.91 -49.14 38.07
CA ILE A 17 -51.11 -49.23 36.62
C ILE A 17 -49.84 -48.87 35.86
N ILE A 18 -49.15 -47.84 36.31
CA ILE A 18 -47.83 -47.42 35.72
C ILE A 18 -46.74 -48.48 35.97
N LEU A 19 -46.69 -49.08 37.16
CA LEU A 19 -45.78 -50.15 37.49
C LEU A 19 -46.09 -51.48 36.77
N THR A 20 -47.37 -51.80 36.52
CA THR A 20 -47.75 -52.99 35.76
C THR A 20 -47.63 -52.77 34.26
N SER A 21 -47.75 -51.51 33.72
CA SER A 21 -47.43 -51.21 32.35
C SER A 21 -45.94 -51.12 32.05
N MET A 22 -45.11 -50.77 33.06
CA MET A 22 -43.64 -50.85 32.93
C MET A 22 -43.10 -52.30 33.06
N GLY A 23 -43.85 -53.19 33.65
CA GLY A 23 -43.49 -54.62 33.72
C GLY A 23 -43.97 -55.49 32.55
N ALA A 24 -44.73 -54.89 31.58
CA ALA A 24 -45.28 -55.58 30.43
C ALA A 24 -44.68 -55.21 29.07
N ILE A 25 -43.55 -54.48 29.07
CA ILE A 25 -42.72 -54.26 27.86
C ILE A 25 -41.36 -54.98 28.05
N GLU A 26 -41.45 -56.23 28.54
CA GLU A 26 -40.57 -57.28 28.10
C GLU A 26 -41.28 -57.98 26.93
N GLY A 27 -41.24 -57.32 25.78
CA GLY A 27 -41.41 -58.01 24.54
C GLY A 27 -40.27 -59.01 24.44
N SER A 28 -40.59 -60.28 24.60
CA SER A 28 -39.68 -61.35 24.21
C SER A 28 -39.26 -61.12 22.78
N LEU A 29 -38.09 -60.54 22.65
CA LEU A 29 -37.24 -60.69 21.45
C LEU A 29 -37.13 -62.20 21.28
N PRO A 30 -37.28 -62.75 20.01
CA PRO A 30 -36.99 -64.14 19.75
C PRO A 30 -35.60 -64.43 20.36
N PRO A 31 -35.31 -65.65 20.81
CA PRO A 31 -34.00 -66.00 21.28
C PRO A 31 -33.06 -65.76 20.14
N ASP A 32 -32.47 -64.59 20.13
CA ASP A 32 -31.30 -64.24 19.30
C ASP A 32 -30.26 -65.31 19.60
N ASP A 33 -29.72 -65.86 18.51
CA ASP A 33 -28.44 -66.57 18.53
C ASP A 33 -27.34 -65.61 19.11
N ALA A 34 -27.46 -65.29 20.38
CA ALA A 34 -26.63 -64.27 21.10
C ALA A 34 -25.11 -64.63 21.05
N ASP A 35 -24.82 -65.81 20.57
CA ASP A 35 -23.52 -66.38 20.48
C ASP A 35 -22.70 -66.04 19.26
N ASN A 36 -23.30 -65.51 18.17
CA ASN A 36 -22.64 -65.31 16.86
C ASN A 36 -22.64 -63.83 16.36
N VAL A 37 -22.51 -62.88 17.25
CA VAL A 37 -22.48 -61.46 16.94
C VAL A 37 -21.07 -60.87 17.17
N LEU A 38 -20.52 -60.18 16.18
CA LEU A 38 -19.29 -59.40 16.29
C LEU A 38 -19.69 -57.93 16.54
N HIS A 39 -19.24 -57.39 17.64
CA HIS A 39 -19.63 -56.01 18.06
C HIS A 39 -18.55 -55.03 17.77
N ILE A 40 -18.94 -53.92 17.16
CA ILE A 40 -18.07 -52.71 16.89
C ILE A 40 -18.69 -51.50 17.57
N GLY A 41 -17.82 -50.56 17.97
CA GLY A 41 -18.26 -49.28 18.53
C GLY A 41 -18.21 -48.16 17.46
N GLY A 42 -19.14 -47.24 17.51
CA GLY A 42 -19.17 -46.08 16.60
C GLY A 42 -19.37 -44.79 17.36
N ILE A 43 -18.59 -43.76 16.97
CA ILE A 43 -18.60 -42.43 17.54
C ILE A 43 -18.79 -41.44 16.39
N PHE A 44 -20.02 -40.94 16.26
CA PHE A 44 -20.44 -40.16 15.09
C PHE A 44 -20.71 -38.71 15.50
N PRO A 45 -20.23 -37.71 14.75
CA PRO A 45 -20.59 -36.29 14.95
C PRO A 45 -21.88 -35.99 14.20
N ILE A 46 -23.04 -36.10 14.85
CA ILE A 46 -24.38 -35.96 14.22
C ILE A 46 -24.93 -34.55 14.49
N ALA A 47 -24.88 -34.11 15.75
CA ALA A 47 -25.35 -32.80 16.18
C ALA A 47 -24.16 -31.96 16.63
N GLY A 48 -24.38 -30.74 17.18
CA GLY A 48 -23.35 -29.84 17.68
C GLY A 48 -23.26 -28.54 16.93
N GLU A 49 -22.55 -27.57 17.49
CA GLU A 49 -22.35 -26.26 16.87
C GLU A 49 -20.84 -25.99 16.71
N GLY A 50 -20.39 -25.73 15.47
CA GLY A 50 -19.05 -25.24 15.19
C GLY A 50 -17.97 -26.27 14.83
N GLY A 51 -18.28 -27.59 14.85
CA GLY A 51 -17.40 -28.65 14.34
C GLY A 51 -17.90 -29.22 13.02
N TRP A 52 -17.25 -30.31 12.54
CA TRP A 52 -17.72 -31.05 11.38
C TRP A 52 -18.82 -32.03 11.81
N GLN A 53 -20.01 -31.89 11.24
CA GLN A 53 -21.21 -32.69 11.57
C GLN A 53 -21.53 -33.79 10.52
N GLY A 54 -20.48 -34.35 9.94
CA GLY A 54 -20.57 -35.33 8.86
C GLY A 54 -21.24 -36.64 9.21
N GLY A 55 -21.53 -36.90 10.49
CA GLY A 55 -22.32 -38.03 10.92
C GLY A 55 -23.73 -38.06 10.35
N GLN A 56 -24.28 -36.92 9.94
CA GLN A 56 -25.63 -36.84 9.36
C GLN A 56 -25.77 -37.67 8.08
N ALA A 57 -24.77 -37.67 7.19
CA ALA A 57 -24.77 -38.51 6.00
C ALA A 57 -23.99 -39.81 6.18
N CYS A 58 -22.91 -39.80 7.00
CA CYS A 58 -22.04 -40.96 7.19
C CYS A 58 -22.76 -42.08 7.99
N MET A 59 -23.63 -41.77 8.95
CA MET A 59 -24.35 -42.80 9.72
C MET A 59 -25.33 -43.61 8.85
N PRO A 60 -26.17 -42.99 7.99
CA PRO A 60 -26.94 -43.71 6.98
C PRO A 60 -26.06 -44.57 6.07
N ALA A 61 -24.93 -44.08 5.60
CA ALA A 61 -24.02 -44.87 4.77
C ALA A 61 -23.42 -46.10 5.50
N VAL A 62 -23.04 -45.93 6.79
CA VAL A 62 -22.60 -47.05 7.64
C VAL A 62 -23.70 -48.10 7.82
N ASN A 63 -24.93 -47.67 8.02
CA ASN A 63 -26.06 -48.58 8.13
C ASN A 63 -26.29 -49.38 6.83
N LEU A 64 -26.21 -48.73 5.67
CA LEU A 64 -26.24 -49.41 4.36
C LEU A 64 -25.13 -50.46 4.21
N ALA A 65 -23.89 -50.09 4.66
CA ALA A 65 -22.76 -51.00 4.61
C ALA A 65 -22.91 -52.23 5.52
N LEU A 66 -23.45 -52.02 6.75
CA LEU A 66 -23.75 -53.11 7.68
C LEU A 66 -24.77 -54.10 7.08
N ASP A 67 -25.81 -53.56 6.46
CA ASP A 67 -26.82 -54.37 5.79
C ASP A 67 -26.26 -55.18 4.66
N ASP A 68 -25.38 -54.58 3.85
CA ASP A 68 -24.75 -55.25 2.69
C ASP A 68 -23.73 -56.31 3.14
N VAL A 69 -22.86 -55.98 4.11
CA VAL A 69 -21.90 -56.92 4.73
C VAL A 69 -22.64 -58.11 5.32
N ASN A 70 -23.72 -57.91 6.07
CA ASN A 70 -24.47 -58.99 6.72
C ASN A 70 -25.28 -59.82 5.74
N ARG A 71 -25.57 -59.34 4.51
CA ARG A 71 -26.21 -60.12 3.43
C ARG A 71 -25.20 -60.99 2.68
N GLU A 72 -23.92 -60.68 2.70
CA GLU A 72 -22.87 -61.41 1.97
C GLU A 72 -22.50 -62.68 2.71
N LYS A 73 -22.99 -63.83 2.23
CA LYS A 73 -22.84 -65.12 2.93
C LYS A 73 -21.40 -65.65 3.02
N ASN A 74 -20.56 -65.22 2.09
CA ASN A 74 -19.16 -65.64 2.04
C ASN A 74 -18.22 -64.75 2.89
N LEU A 75 -18.77 -63.68 3.44
CA LEU A 75 -18.08 -62.73 4.30
C LEU A 75 -18.56 -62.99 5.72
N LEU A 76 -17.66 -63.15 6.67
CA LEU A 76 -17.93 -63.44 8.10
C LEU A 76 -18.87 -64.68 8.27
N PRO A 77 -18.52 -65.85 7.74
CA PRO A 77 -19.44 -66.96 7.75
C PRO A 77 -19.87 -67.41 9.16
N GLY A 78 -21.17 -67.40 9.40
CA GLY A 78 -21.75 -67.71 10.71
C GLY A 78 -21.76 -66.60 11.73
N PHE A 79 -21.35 -65.36 11.34
CA PHE A 79 -21.40 -64.18 12.22
C PHE A 79 -22.18 -63.04 11.61
N ILE A 80 -22.74 -62.18 12.48
CA ILE A 80 -23.41 -60.94 12.14
C ILE A 80 -22.62 -59.79 12.76
N LEU A 81 -22.31 -58.77 11.92
CA LEU A 81 -21.63 -57.57 12.39
C LEU A 81 -22.64 -56.57 12.93
N LYS A 82 -22.47 -56.14 14.18
CA LYS A 82 -23.42 -55.20 14.85
C LYS A 82 -22.68 -53.95 15.36
N LEU A 83 -23.22 -52.80 15.04
CA LEU A 83 -22.70 -51.49 15.46
C LEU A 83 -23.41 -51.02 16.76
N HIS A 84 -22.64 -50.49 17.69
CA HIS A 84 -23.11 -49.75 18.86
C HIS A 84 -22.60 -48.32 18.74
N SER A 85 -23.46 -47.35 18.55
CA SER A 85 -23.03 -45.97 18.26
C SER A 85 -23.70 -44.94 19.14
N ASN A 86 -23.03 -43.80 19.31
CA ASN A 86 -23.59 -42.59 19.91
C ASN A 86 -23.00 -41.35 19.30
N ASP A 87 -23.66 -40.21 19.53
CA ASP A 87 -23.25 -38.89 19.05
C ASP A 87 -22.12 -38.33 19.88
N SER A 88 -21.11 -37.74 19.21
CA SER A 88 -19.98 -37.06 19.81
C SER A 88 -20.03 -35.55 19.65
N GLU A 89 -20.98 -35.02 18.88
CA GLU A 89 -21.09 -33.58 18.53
C GLU A 89 -19.77 -32.97 18.02
N CYS A 90 -18.83 -33.83 17.56
CA CYS A 90 -17.42 -33.46 17.25
C CYS A 90 -16.65 -32.82 18.45
N GLU A 91 -17.14 -33.06 19.64
CA GLU A 91 -16.55 -32.55 20.89
C GLU A 91 -15.69 -33.62 21.52
N PRO A 92 -14.35 -33.38 21.73
CA PRO A 92 -13.43 -34.43 22.20
C PRO A 92 -13.76 -34.98 23.58
N GLY A 93 -14.31 -34.18 24.48
CA GLY A 93 -14.72 -34.61 25.81
C GLY A 93 -15.93 -35.55 25.77
N LEU A 94 -16.93 -35.20 24.95
CA LEU A 94 -18.11 -36.04 24.74
C LEU A 94 -17.73 -37.34 23.98
N GLY A 95 -16.87 -37.21 22.94
CA GLY A 95 -16.34 -38.37 22.22
C GLY A 95 -15.61 -39.37 23.13
N ALA A 96 -14.79 -38.88 24.07
CA ALA A 96 -14.16 -39.71 25.09
C ALA A 96 -15.19 -40.39 26.03
N SER A 97 -16.21 -39.67 26.48
CA SER A 97 -17.29 -40.22 27.28
C SER A 97 -18.05 -41.33 26.55
N VAL A 98 -18.37 -41.10 25.26
CA VAL A 98 -19.00 -42.14 24.43
C VAL A 98 -18.11 -43.38 24.28
N MET A 99 -16.79 -43.20 24.05
CA MET A 99 -15.85 -44.30 24.00
C MET A 99 -15.84 -45.10 25.30
N TYR A 100 -15.71 -44.46 26.45
CA TYR A 100 -15.70 -45.16 27.74
C TYR A 100 -17.00 -45.93 27.99
N ASN A 101 -18.16 -45.35 27.64
CA ASN A 101 -19.44 -46.04 27.73
C ASN A 101 -19.45 -47.28 26.83
N LEU A 102 -18.95 -47.21 25.61
CA LEU A 102 -18.86 -48.34 24.67
C LEU A 102 -17.93 -49.44 25.23
N LEU A 103 -16.90 -49.07 25.95
CA LEU A 103 -15.94 -50.04 26.51
C LEU A 103 -16.41 -50.67 27.80
N TYR A 104 -17.08 -49.92 28.70
CA TYR A 104 -17.52 -50.42 30.00
C TYR A 104 -18.77 -51.27 29.92
N TYR A 105 -19.68 -50.99 28.98
CA TYR A 105 -20.89 -51.76 28.83
C TYR A 105 -20.71 -52.92 27.83
N ASN A 106 -21.00 -54.14 28.34
CA ASN A 106 -20.97 -55.31 27.48
C ASN A 106 -21.99 -55.19 26.30
N PRO A 107 -21.72 -55.82 25.18
CA PRO A 107 -20.61 -56.74 24.87
C PRO A 107 -19.28 -56.00 24.55
N HIS A 108 -18.16 -56.69 24.61
CA HIS A 108 -16.86 -56.15 24.20
C HIS A 108 -16.88 -55.78 22.73
N LYS A 109 -16.28 -54.59 22.40
CA LYS A 109 -16.17 -54.10 21.03
C LYS A 109 -14.81 -54.50 20.48
N LEU A 110 -14.77 -55.04 19.26
CA LEU A 110 -13.57 -55.50 18.58
C LEU A 110 -12.77 -54.38 17.96
N MET A 111 -13.44 -53.34 17.48
CA MET A 111 -12.89 -52.13 16.86
C MET A 111 -13.78 -50.94 17.16
N LEU A 112 -13.21 -49.73 16.98
CA LEU A 112 -13.95 -48.45 17.06
C LEU A 112 -13.92 -47.74 15.71
N LEU A 113 -15.06 -47.20 15.31
CA LEU A 113 -15.20 -46.26 14.24
C LEU A 113 -15.36 -44.85 14.83
N ALA A 114 -14.66 -43.84 14.30
CA ALA A 114 -14.82 -42.45 14.72
C ALA A 114 -14.83 -41.50 13.52
N GLY A 115 -15.45 -40.34 13.69
CA GLY A 115 -15.70 -39.38 12.59
C GLY A 115 -14.67 -38.25 12.56
N CYS A 116 -14.86 -37.22 13.35
CA CYS A 116 -14.09 -35.99 13.23
C CYS A 116 -12.68 -36.09 13.85
N SER A 117 -11.77 -35.23 13.42
CA SER A 117 -10.33 -35.28 13.76
C SER A 117 -10.06 -35.13 15.26
N THR A 118 -10.71 -34.19 15.97
CA THR A 118 -10.53 -33.92 17.40
C THR A 118 -10.94 -35.10 18.26
N VAL A 119 -12.06 -35.74 17.92
CA VAL A 119 -12.56 -36.97 18.58
C VAL A 119 -11.64 -38.13 18.25
N CYS A 120 -11.24 -38.34 16.98
CA CYS A 120 -10.30 -39.39 16.60
C CYS A 120 -8.98 -39.29 17.35
N THR A 121 -8.45 -38.09 17.54
CA THR A 121 -7.23 -37.83 18.32
C THR A 121 -7.40 -38.36 19.74
N THR A 122 -8.44 -37.93 20.44
CA THR A 122 -8.72 -38.32 21.84
C THR A 122 -9.00 -39.82 21.97
N VAL A 123 -9.84 -40.34 21.11
CA VAL A 123 -10.25 -41.75 21.11
C VAL A 123 -9.06 -42.69 20.80
N ALA A 124 -8.29 -42.41 19.75
CA ALA A 124 -7.18 -43.27 19.36
C ALA A 124 -6.02 -43.23 20.37
N GLU A 125 -5.77 -42.07 21.00
CA GLU A 125 -4.77 -41.96 22.04
C GLU A 125 -5.12 -42.82 23.27
N ALA A 126 -6.37 -42.89 23.65
CA ALA A 126 -6.85 -43.73 24.75
C ALA A 126 -7.03 -45.20 24.35
N ALA A 127 -7.62 -45.49 23.19
CA ALA A 127 -7.99 -46.84 22.76
C ALA A 127 -6.82 -47.83 22.69
N LYS A 128 -5.60 -47.34 22.43
CA LYS A 128 -4.39 -48.19 22.46
C LYS A 128 -4.16 -48.88 23.81
N MET A 129 -4.66 -48.32 24.92
CA MET A 129 -4.55 -48.93 26.25
C MET A 129 -5.46 -50.16 26.42
N TRP A 130 -6.48 -50.32 25.59
CA TRP A 130 -7.36 -51.48 25.48
C TRP A 130 -7.03 -52.38 24.30
N ASN A 131 -5.85 -52.20 23.67
CA ASN A 131 -5.44 -52.92 22.47
C ASN A 131 -6.46 -52.85 21.33
N LEU A 132 -7.18 -51.72 21.21
CA LEU A 132 -8.21 -51.52 20.20
C LEU A 132 -7.67 -50.82 18.98
N VAL A 133 -8.04 -51.34 17.84
CA VAL A 133 -7.87 -50.66 16.55
C VAL A 133 -8.98 -49.64 16.37
N VAL A 134 -8.59 -48.43 16.02
CA VAL A 134 -9.53 -47.34 15.67
C VAL A 134 -9.43 -47.06 14.18
N LEU A 135 -10.59 -47.04 13.49
CA LEU A 135 -10.71 -46.69 12.10
C LEU A 135 -11.51 -45.40 11.96
N CYS A 136 -10.83 -44.33 11.52
CA CYS A 136 -11.45 -43.03 11.34
C CYS A 136 -11.87 -42.82 9.88
N TYR A 137 -13.16 -42.49 9.67
CA TYR A 137 -13.72 -42.34 8.31
C TYR A 137 -13.76 -40.88 7.81
N GLY A 138 -13.74 -39.87 8.70
CA GLY A 138 -13.81 -38.45 8.34
C GLY A 138 -12.68 -37.57 8.92
N ALA A 139 -11.66 -38.20 9.52
CA ALA A 139 -10.57 -37.47 10.21
C ALA A 139 -9.42 -37.19 9.28
N SER A 140 -9.22 -35.92 8.93
CA SER A 140 -8.17 -35.45 8.00
C SER A 140 -6.91 -34.88 8.68
N SER A 141 -6.91 -34.71 10.03
CA SER A 141 -5.78 -34.10 10.74
C SER A 141 -4.45 -34.82 10.48
N PRO A 142 -3.38 -34.08 10.08
CA PRO A 142 -2.05 -34.63 9.87
C PRO A 142 -1.41 -35.26 11.12
N ALA A 143 -1.79 -34.75 12.31
CA ALA A 143 -1.28 -35.26 13.57
C ALA A 143 -1.59 -36.74 13.77
N LEU A 144 -2.68 -37.25 13.20
CA LEU A 144 -3.09 -38.65 13.25
C LEU A 144 -2.17 -39.62 12.50
N SER A 145 -1.27 -39.14 11.67
CA SER A 145 -0.27 -39.96 10.95
C SER A 145 0.94 -40.33 11.80
N ASP A 146 1.07 -39.78 13.04
CA ASP A 146 2.17 -40.13 13.96
C ASP A 146 1.96 -41.51 14.61
N ARG A 147 2.67 -42.50 14.10
CA ARG A 147 2.62 -43.88 14.62
C ARG A 147 3.13 -44.05 16.03
N ASN A 148 3.98 -43.14 16.54
CA ASN A 148 4.45 -43.21 17.93
C ASN A 148 3.31 -42.84 18.90
N ARG A 149 2.51 -41.85 18.50
CA ARG A 149 1.36 -41.40 19.29
C ARG A 149 0.13 -42.30 19.05
N PHE A 150 -0.14 -42.70 17.82
CA PHE A 150 -1.34 -43.44 17.40
C PHE A 150 -0.97 -44.79 16.73
N PRO A 151 -0.40 -45.77 17.46
CA PRO A 151 0.10 -47.01 16.86
C PRO A 151 -1.00 -47.91 16.29
N THR A 152 -2.25 -47.83 16.77
CA THR A 152 -3.38 -48.68 16.36
C THR A 152 -4.44 -47.94 15.53
N LEU A 153 -4.12 -46.71 15.05
CA LEU A 153 -5.04 -45.92 14.26
C LEU A 153 -4.91 -46.23 12.75
N PHE A 154 -6.04 -46.38 12.09
CA PHE A 154 -6.16 -46.34 10.63
C PHE A 154 -7.24 -45.34 10.22
N ARG A 155 -7.22 -44.86 8.98
CA ARG A 155 -8.30 -44.01 8.46
C ARG A 155 -8.56 -44.23 6.99
N THR A 156 -9.86 -44.25 6.63
CA THR A 156 -10.32 -44.28 5.24
C THR A 156 -10.30 -42.88 4.60
N HIS A 157 -10.20 -41.82 5.41
CA HIS A 157 -9.95 -40.46 4.95
C HIS A 157 -8.43 -40.19 4.85
N PRO A 158 -7.91 -39.69 3.75
CA PRO A 158 -6.50 -39.35 3.66
C PRO A 158 -6.11 -38.17 4.55
N SER A 159 -4.82 -38.02 4.83
CA SER A 159 -4.31 -36.84 5.55
C SER A 159 -4.51 -35.55 4.74
N ALA A 160 -4.86 -34.45 5.39
CA ALA A 160 -4.98 -33.14 4.74
C ALA A 160 -3.66 -32.65 4.10
N THR A 161 -2.51 -33.19 4.56
CA THR A 161 -1.20 -32.88 3.96
C THR A 161 -1.02 -33.44 2.55
N VAL A 162 -1.83 -34.43 2.14
CA VAL A 162 -1.80 -34.99 0.78
C VAL A 162 -2.14 -33.92 -0.28
N HIS A 163 -2.87 -32.88 0.10
CA HIS A 163 -3.25 -31.79 -0.81
C HIS A 163 -2.16 -30.73 -1.01
N ASN A 164 -1.19 -30.64 -0.09
CA ASN A 164 -0.13 -29.63 -0.15
C ASN A 164 0.80 -29.80 -1.36
N PRO A 165 1.28 -31.01 -1.73
CA PRO A 165 2.02 -31.22 -2.98
C PRO A 165 1.23 -30.74 -4.21
N THR A 166 -0.08 -30.98 -4.22
CA THR A 166 -0.97 -30.52 -5.30
C THR A 166 -1.00 -29.00 -5.39
N ARG A 167 -1.13 -28.32 -4.24
CA ARG A 167 -1.08 -26.85 -4.16
C ARG A 167 0.25 -26.31 -4.66
N ILE A 168 1.38 -26.90 -4.24
CA ILE A 168 2.72 -26.53 -4.75
C ILE A 168 2.81 -26.68 -6.28
N LYS A 169 2.32 -27.82 -6.82
CA LYS A 169 2.31 -28.04 -8.29
C LYS A 169 1.48 -27.00 -9.03
N LEU A 170 0.33 -26.60 -8.48
CA LEU A 170 -0.50 -25.53 -9.06
C LEU A 170 0.20 -24.16 -9.00
N LEU A 171 0.83 -23.83 -7.88
CA LEU A 171 1.61 -22.59 -7.75
C LEU A 171 2.74 -22.54 -8.79
N GLN A 172 3.47 -23.64 -8.95
CA GLN A 172 4.52 -23.78 -9.97
C GLN A 172 3.97 -23.72 -11.41
N LYS A 173 2.86 -24.41 -11.69
CA LYS A 173 2.21 -24.44 -13.01
C LYS A 173 1.80 -23.04 -13.47
N PHE A 174 1.25 -22.23 -12.59
CA PHE A 174 0.78 -20.88 -12.91
C PHE A 174 1.87 -19.80 -12.72
N GLY A 175 3.08 -20.19 -12.29
CA GLY A 175 4.21 -19.28 -12.10
C GLY A 175 4.05 -18.37 -10.88
N TRP A 176 3.27 -18.77 -9.87
CA TRP A 176 3.10 -18.04 -8.62
C TRP A 176 4.25 -18.36 -7.67
N SER A 177 4.99 -17.35 -7.30
CA SER A 177 6.15 -17.44 -6.40
C SER A 177 5.85 -16.96 -4.99
N ARG A 178 4.65 -16.40 -4.76
CA ARG A 178 4.21 -15.84 -3.48
C ARG A 178 2.80 -16.33 -3.14
N VAL A 179 2.60 -16.72 -1.89
CA VAL A 179 1.33 -17.20 -1.37
C VAL A 179 1.08 -16.64 0.01
N ALA A 180 -0.16 -16.38 0.36
CA ALA A 180 -0.58 -16.07 1.73
C ALA A 180 -1.46 -17.20 2.27
N ILE A 181 -1.53 -17.31 3.59
CA ILE A 181 -2.29 -18.35 4.27
C ILE A 181 -3.25 -17.70 5.26
N LEU A 182 -4.52 -18.13 5.18
CA LEU A 182 -5.55 -17.80 6.17
C LEU A 182 -6.09 -19.09 6.76
N GLN A 183 -5.99 -19.25 8.08
CA GLN A 183 -6.43 -20.47 8.74
C GLN A 183 -7.34 -20.20 9.94
N GLN A 184 -8.27 -21.09 10.21
CA GLN A 184 -8.93 -21.18 11.51
C GLN A 184 -7.99 -21.83 12.51
N ALA A 185 -8.01 -21.40 13.77
CA ALA A 185 -7.10 -21.89 14.83
C ALA A 185 -7.56 -23.26 15.39
N GLU A 186 -7.59 -24.26 14.50
CA GLU A 186 -7.90 -25.65 14.78
C GLU A 186 -6.70 -26.55 14.47
N GLU A 187 -6.51 -27.62 15.24
CA GLU A 187 -5.34 -28.51 15.13
C GLU A 187 -5.15 -29.05 13.70
N VAL A 188 -6.23 -29.43 13.03
CA VAL A 188 -6.20 -29.95 11.65
C VAL A 188 -5.61 -28.95 10.67
N PHE A 189 -5.97 -27.67 10.81
CA PHE A 189 -5.50 -26.62 9.90
C PHE A 189 -4.11 -26.16 10.27
N ILE A 190 -3.79 -26.03 11.57
CA ILE A 190 -2.45 -25.67 12.05
C ILE A 190 -1.41 -26.65 11.52
N SER A 191 -1.63 -27.96 11.72
CA SER A 191 -0.71 -29.01 11.26
C SER A 191 -0.60 -29.09 9.73
N THR A 192 -1.71 -28.83 9.01
CA THR A 192 -1.71 -28.79 7.53
C THR A 192 -0.90 -27.62 7.02
N VAL A 193 -1.00 -26.44 7.66
CA VAL A 193 -0.24 -25.25 7.30
C VAL A 193 1.25 -25.43 7.59
N GLU A 194 1.62 -26.05 8.69
CA GLU A 194 3.03 -26.32 9.02
C GLU A 194 3.72 -27.18 7.92
N ASP A 195 3.03 -28.22 7.42
CA ASP A 195 3.50 -28.99 6.27
C ASP A 195 3.56 -28.14 4.99
N LEU A 196 2.54 -27.30 4.75
CA LEU A 196 2.52 -26.41 3.58
C LEU A 196 3.68 -25.41 3.62
N GLU A 197 3.97 -24.83 4.77
CA GLU A 197 5.11 -23.92 4.97
C GLU A 197 6.45 -24.60 4.67
N ALA A 198 6.64 -25.83 5.17
CA ALA A 198 7.83 -26.61 4.89
C ALA A 198 8.01 -26.85 3.39
N ARG A 199 6.93 -27.24 2.68
CA ARG A 199 6.96 -27.49 1.24
C ARG A 199 7.13 -26.22 0.41
N CYS A 200 6.51 -25.11 0.82
CA CYS A 200 6.74 -23.81 0.16
C CYS A 200 8.22 -23.42 0.24
N LYS A 201 8.84 -23.61 1.43
CA LYS A 201 10.27 -23.34 1.62
C LYS A 201 11.15 -24.21 0.73
N GLU A 202 10.85 -25.52 0.61
CA GLU A 202 11.56 -26.44 -0.28
C GLU A 202 11.40 -26.05 -1.75
N ALA A 203 10.19 -25.61 -2.14
CA ALA A 203 9.88 -25.19 -3.51
C ALA A 203 10.35 -23.78 -3.86
N GLY A 204 10.90 -23.01 -2.91
CA GLY A 204 11.31 -21.61 -3.11
C GLY A 204 10.14 -20.63 -3.25
N ILE A 205 8.98 -20.95 -2.69
CA ILE A 205 7.78 -20.11 -2.71
C ILE A 205 7.74 -19.27 -1.43
N GLU A 206 7.63 -17.95 -1.58
CA GLU A 206 7.57 -17.00 -0.47
C GLU A 206 6.19 -17.00 0.18
N ILE A 207 6.13 -17.16 1.50
CA ILE A 207 4.90 -16.96 2.26
C ILE A 207 4.84 -15.49 2.70
N VAL A 208 3.93 -14.74 2.08
CA VAL A 208 3.74 -13.30 2.34
C VAL A 208 3.29 -13.06 3.77
N THR A 209 2.32 -13.84 4.23
CA THR A 209 1.76 -13.75 5.58
C THR A 209 0.99 -15.02 5.91
N ARG A 210 1.00 -15.39 7.19
CA ARG A 210 0.14 -16.40 7.78
C ARG A 210 -0.78 -15.71 8.78
N GLN A 211 -2.07 -15.75 8.54
CA GLN A 211 -3.08 -15.19 9.42
C GLN A 211 -3.93 -16.30 10.04
N SER A 212 -4.24 -16.17 11.32
CA SER A 212 -5.04 -17.13 12.06
C SER A 212 -6.18 -16.40 12.78
N PHE A 213 -7.35 -17.03 12.85
CA PHE A 213 -8.51 -16.54 13.59
C PHE A 213 -9.24 -17.69 14.30
N LEU A 214 -9.96 -17.41 15.36
CA LEU A 214 -10.80 -18.39 16.07
C LEU A 214 -12.23 -18.41 15.48
N SER A 215 -12.95 -17.33 15.61
CA SER A 215 -14.36 -17.21 15.20
C SER A 215 -14.62 -16.04 14.24
N ASP A 216 -13.94 -14.91 14.43
CA ASP A 216 -14.08 -13.70 13.60
C ASP A 216 -12.86 -13.53 12.70
N PRO A 217 -13.02 -13.59 11.34
CA PRO A 217 -11.93 -13.46 10.39
C PRO A 217 -11.60 -12.01 10.01
N SER A 218 -12.37 -11.00 10.45
CA SER A 218 -12.33 -9.64 9.92
C SER A 218 -10.93 -8.99 9.97
N ASP A 219 -10.23 -9.11 11.10
CA ASP A 219 -8.87 -8.55 11.24
C ASP A 219 -7.84 -9.32 10.40
N ALA A 220 -7.98 -10.63 10.34
CA ALA A 220 -7.08 -11.49 9.55
C ALA A 220 -7.22 -11.19 8.05
N VAL A 221 -8.44 -11.05 7.54
CA VAL A 221 -8.72 -10.69 6.15
C VAL A 221 -8.21 -9.27 5.82
N ARG A 222 -8.39 -8.33 6.74
CA ARG A 222 -7.86 -6.97 6.59
C ARG A 222 -6.33 -6.94 6.50
N ASN A 223 -5.65 -7.81 7.25
CA ASN A 223 -4.20 -7.95 7.20
C ASN A 223 -3.72 -8.53 5.85
N LEU A 224 -4.44 -9.50 5.26
CA LEU A 224 -4.15 -9.99 3.91
C LEU A 224 -4.14 -8.85 2.88
N ARG A 225 -5.13 -7.96 2.94
CA ARG A 225 -5.18 -6.78 2.06
C ARG A 225 -3.98 -5.86 2.23
N ARG A 226 -3.56 -5.62 3.48
CA ARG A 226 -2.40 -4.74 3.79
C ARG A 226 -1.08 -5.30 3.25
N GLN A 227 -0.96 -6.61 3.16
CA GLN A 227 0.24 -7.31 2.71
C GLN A 227 0.27 -7.58 1.19
N ASP A 228 -0.69 -7.04 0.41
CA ASP A 228 -0.84 -7.32 -1.03
C ASP A 228 -0.88 -8.83 -1.32
N ALA A 229 -1.60 -9.57 -0.48
CA ALA A 229 -1.81 -11.00 -0.66
C ALA A 229 -2.81 -11.24 -1.79
N ARG A 230 -2.42 -11.93 -2.85
CA ARG A 230 -3.24 -12.16 -4.04
C ARG A 230 -3.56 -13.61 -4.29
N ILE A 231 -2.62 -14.51 -4.00
CA ILE A 231 -2.80 -15.95 -4.05
C ILE A 231 -2.90 -16.42 -2.61
N ILE A 232 -4.04 -16.94 -2.20
CA ILE A 232 -4.35 -17.17 -0.80
C ILE A 232 -4.87 -18.59 -0.61
N VAL A 233 -4.29 -19.31 0.34
CA VAL A 233 -4.77 -20.63 0.79
C VAL A 233 -5.60 -20.44 2.04
N GLY A 234 -6.90 -20.75 1.96
CA GLY A 234 -7.87 -20.68 3.04
C GLY A 234 -8.15 -22.07 3.61
N LEU A 235 -7.91 -22.25 4.91
CA LEU A 235 -8.10 -23.52 5.62
C LEU A 235 -8.97 -23.29 6.87
N PHE A 236 -10.23 -23.61 6.78
CA PHE A 236 -11.24 -23.41 7.83
C PHE A 236 -12.50 -24.26 7.59
N TYR A 237 -13.31 -24.45 8.60
CA TYR A 237 -14.60 -25.12 8.45
C TYR A 237 -15.63 -24.28 7.68
N VAL A 238 -16.66 -24.92 7.14
CA VAL A 238 -17.64 -24.31 6.23
C VAL A 238 -18.37 -23.10 6.84
N VAL A 239 -18.69 -23.12 8.12
CA VAL A 239 -19.29 -22.00 8.85
C VAL A 239 -18.36 -20.78 8.86
N ALA A 240 -17.08 -21.01 9.17
CA ALA A 240 -16.07 -19.96 9.10
C ALA A 240 -15.82 -19.53 7.64
N ALA A 241 -15.87 -20.45 6.67
CA ALA A 241 -15.73 -20.15 5.25
C ALA A 241 -16.77 -19.13 4.77
N ARG A 242 -18.03 -19.27 5.18
CA ARG A 242 -19.10 -18.31 4.85
C ARG A 242 -18.81 -16.91 5.42
N ARG A 243 -18.33 -16.83 6.66
CA ARG A 243 -17.92 -15.55 7.29
C ARG A 243 -16.71 -14.92 6.58
N VAL A 244 -15.72 -15.73 6.27
CA VAL A 244 -14.55 -15.28 5.48
C VAL A 244 -14.99 -14.74 4.14
N LEU A 245 -15.84 -15.48 3.41
CA LEU A 245 -16.31 -15.09 2.07
C LEU A 245 -17.05 -13.75 2.06
N CYS A 246 -17.93 -13.51 3.05
CA CYS A 246 -18.61 -12.24 3.21
C CYS A 246 -17.59 -11.10 3.51
N GLU A 247 -16.60 -11.34 4.37
CA GLU A 247 -15.57 -10.35 4.64
C GLU A 247 -14.67 -10.09 3.41
N LEU A 248 -14.42 -11.11 2.56
CA LEU A 248 -13.72 -10.92 1.29
C LEU A 248 -14.46 -9.96 0.36
N TYR A 249 -15.80 -10.09 0.31
CA TYR A 249 -16.62 -9.16 -0.45
C TYR A 249 -16.51 -7.74 0.08
N HIS A 250 -16.63 -7.52 1.38
CA HIS A 250 -16.52 -6.21 2.01
C HIS A 250 -15.12 -5.58 1.83
N GLN A 251 -14.07 -6.38 1.84
CA GLN A 251 -12.69 -5.91 1.67
C GLN A 251 -12.23 -5.83 0.20
N ASN A 252 -13.08 -6.23 -0.77
CA ASN A 252 -12.75 -6.33 -2.19
C ASN A 252 -11.51 -7.22 -2.47
N LEU A 253 -11.43 -8.37 -1.80
CA LEU A 253 -10.37 -9.38 -1.97
C LEU A 253 -10.83 -10.54 -2.87
N TYR A 254 -11.55 -10.25 -3.93
CA TYR A 254 -12.06 -11.20 -4.92
C TYR A 254 -11.91 -10.65 -6.34
N GLY A 255 -12.27 -11.44 -7.35
CA GLY A 255 -12.26 -11.02 -8.74
C GLY A 255 -10.92 -11.25 -9.44
N LYS A 256 -10.67 -10.50 -10.51
CA LYS A 256 -9.59 -10.76 -11.50
C LYS A 256 -8.15 -10.76 -10.96
N SER A 257 -7.90 -10.15 -9.80
CA SER A 257 -6.56 -10.02 -9.21
C SER A 257 -6.29 -10.96 -8.05
N TYR A 258 -7.26 -11.81 -7.67
CA TYR A 258 -7.16 -12.70 -6.52
C TYR A 258 -7.49 -14.13 -6.89
N VAL A 259 -6.76 -15.08 -6.30
CA VAL A 259 -7.06 -16.51 -6.38
C VAL A 259 -7.10 -17.08 -4.97
N TRP A 260 -8.21 -17.70 -4.65
CA TRP A 260 -8.40 -18.39 -3.39
C TRP A 260 -8.35 -19.90 -3.61
N PHE A 261 -7.61 -20.60 -2.77
CA PHE A 261 -7.67 -22.03 -2.61
C PHE A 261 -8.49 -22.34 -1.38
N PHE A 262 -9.65 -22.94 -1.56
CA PHE A 262 -10.47 -23.45 -0.48
C PHE A 262 -10.38 -24.98 -0.38
N ILE A 263 -10.96 -25.51 0.68
CA ILE A 263 -11.05 -26.95 0.91
C ILE A 263 -12.17 -27.51 0.04
N GLY A 264 -11.97 -28.68 -0.55
CA GLY A 264 -12.91 -29.27 -1.50
C GLY A 264 -13.98 -30.17 -0.87
N TRP A 265 -14.05 -30.31 0.46
CA TRP A 265 -15.10 -31.12 1.11
C TRP A 265 -16.42 -30.36 1.36
N TYR A 266 -16.45 -29.03 1.09
CA TYR A 266 -17.66 -28.25 1.25
C TYR A 266 -18.73 -28.72 0.25
N GLU A 267 -20.01 -28.62 0.62
CA GLU A 267 -21.12 -28.85 -0.28
C GLU A 267 -21.09 -27.90 -1.49
N ASP A 268 -21.53 -28.35 -2.65
CA ASP A 268 -21.46 -27.57 -3.89
C ASP A 268 -22.08 -26.16 -3.79
N ASN A 269 -23.06 -25.98 -2.92
CA ASN A 269 -23.77 -24.71 -2.71
C ASN A 269 -23.48 -24.05 -1.33
N TRP A 270 -22.39 -24.43 -0.67
CA TRP A 270 -22.07 -24.02 0.70
C TRP A 270 -22.11 -22.50 0.91
N PHE A 271 -21.80 -21.71 -0.10
CA PHE A 271 -21.76 -20.24 -0.04
C PHE A 271 -23.14 -19.59 -0.23
N GLU A 272 -24.21 -20.36 -0.50
CA GLU A 272 -25.59 -19.86 -0.71
C GLU A 272 -26.55 -20.26 0.40
N VAL A 273 -26.17 -21.21 1.23
CA VAL A 273 -27.04 -21.81 2.26
C VAL A 273 -26.72 -21.31 3.66
N ASN A 274 -27.69 -21.38 4.56
CA ASN A 274 -27.55 -21.04 5.99
C ASN A 274 -27.13 -19.61 6.34
N LEU A 275 -27.13 -18.69 5.39
CA LEU A 275 -26.65 -17.31 5.61
C LEU A 275 -27.38 -16.60 6.74
N ASP A 276 -28.73 -16.67 6.75
CA ASP A 276 -29.56 -16.03 7.78
C ASP A 276 -29.37 -16.67 9.17
N LYS A 277 -29.23 -18.02 9.22
CA LYS A 277 -29.04 -18.75 10.48
C LYS A 277 -27.70 -18.43 11.17
N GLU A 278 -26.67 -18.19 10.38
CA GLU A 278 -25.31 -17.90 10.86
C GLU A 278 -25.03 -16.39 11.04
N GLY A 279 -26.04 -15.55 10.76
CA GLY A 279 -25.91 -14.09 10.88
C GLY A 279 -25.00 -13.46 9.84
N ILE A 280 -24.88 -14.06 8.65
CA ILE A 280 -24.08 -13.52 7.54
C ILE A 280 -24.83 -12.32 6.93
N THR A 281 -24.16 -11.19 6.84
CA THR A 281 -24.76 -9.93 6.35
C THR A 281 -24.82 -9.82 4.83
N CYS A 282 -24.01 -10.61 4.12
CA CYS A 282 -23.94 -10.60 2.66
C CYS A 282 -25.12 -11.35 2.03
N THR A 283 -25.60 -10.83 0.91
CA THR A 283 -26.63 -11.48 0.08
C THR A 283 -26.05 -12.67 -0.70
N LYS A 284 -26.92 -13.55 -1.19
CA LYS A 284 -26.50 -14.71 -2.00
C LYS A 284 -25.71 -14.30 -3.26
N ASP A 285 -26.11 -13.21 -3.90
CA ASP A 285 -25.43 -12.75 -5.12
C ASP A 285 -24.03 -12.19 -4.81
N GLU A 286 -23.86 -11.52 -3.68
CA GLU A 286 -22.56 -11.05 -3.19
C GLU A 286 -21.65 -12.22 -2.81
N MET A 287 -22.19 -13.23 -2.15
CA MET A 287 -21.47 -14.45 -1.80
C MET A 287 -21.01 -15.21 -3.07
N ARG A 288 -21.91 -15.36 -4.05
CA ARG A 288 -21.59 -15.97 -5.34
C ARG A 288 -20.49 -15.21 -6.08
N LEU A 289 -20.57 -13.89 -6.10
CA LEU A 289 -19.56 -13.04 -6.73
C LEU A 289 -18.20 -13.18 -6.06
N ALA A 290 -18.15 -13.24 -4.73
CA ALA A 290 -16.93 -13.44 -3.97
C ALA A 290 -16.34 -14.85 -4.13
N ALA A 291 -17.21 -15.86 -4.31
CA ALA A 291 -16.81 -17.25 -4.50
C ALA A 291 -16.31 -17.55 -5.92
N GLU A 292 -16.67 -16.73 -6.91
CA GLU A 292 -16.33 -17.00 -8.32
C GLU A 292 -14.84 -17.10 -8.55
N GLY A 293 -14.41 -18.13 -9.26
CA GLY A 293 -13.03 -18.35 -9.66
C GLY A 293 -12.13 -19.04 -8.64
N HIS A 294 -12.62 -19.34 -7.41
CA HIS A 294 -11.79 -20.05 -6.44
C HIS A 294 -11.49 -21.49 -6.86
N LEU A 295 -10.33 -21.97 -6.42
CA LEU A 295 -9.85 -23.32 -6.64
C LEU A 295 -10.06 -24.16 -5.38
N THR A 296 -10.35 -25.44 -5.54
CA THR A 296 -10.38 -26.41 -4.45
C THR A 296 -9.44 -27.56 -4.71
N THR A 297 -8.89 -28.10 -3.64
CA THR A 297 -8.05 -29.30 -3.67
C THR A 297 -8.54 -30.26 -2.62
N GLU A 298 -9.00 -31.46 -3.03
CA GLU A 298 -9.51 -32.45 -2.09
C GLU A 298 -9.23 -33.88 -2.61
N ALA A 299 -9.27 -34.83 -1.71
CA ALA A 299 -9.18 -36.23 -2.05
C ALA A 299 -10.38 -36.65 -2.91
N LEU A 300 -10.14 -37.54 -3.83
CA LEU A 300 -11.23 -38.16 -4.56
C LEU A 300 -11.98 -39.09 -3.62
N MET A 301 -13.21 -38.69 -3.24
CA MET A 301 -14.04 -39.40 -2.26
C MET A 301 -15.10 -40.31 -2.91
N TRP A 302 -15.40 -40.11 -4.18
CA TRP A 302 -16.33 -40.90 -4.98
C TRP A 302 -15.62 -41.58 -6.12
N ASN A 303 -15.83 -42.91 -6.31
CA ASN A 303 -15.28 -43.59 -7.47
C ASN A 303 -15.91 -42.99 -8.75
N GLN A 304 -15.05 -42.47 -9.64
CA GLN A 304 -15.47 -41.84 -10.89
C GLN A 304 -15.73 -42.86 -12.01
N ASN A 305 -15.25 -44.09 -11.83
CA ASN A 305 -15.44 -45.14 -12.75
C ASN A 305 -16.73 -45.88 -12.41
N ASN A 306 -17.41 -46.40 -13.42
CA ASN A 306 -18.64 -47.15 -13.19
C ASN A 306 -18.32 -48.66 -12.99
N ASP A 307 -17.20 -48.94 -12.31
CA ASP A 307 -16.72 -50.28 -12.00
C ASP A 307 -17.54 -50.91 -10.86
N THR A 308 -17.80 -52.20 -10.95
CA THR A 308 -18.42 -52.94 -9.86
C THR A 308 -17.45 -53.06 -8.70
N THR A 309 -17.87 -52.56 -7.53
CA THR A 309 -17.07 -52.56 -6.29
C THR A 309 -17.19 -53.90 -5.54
N ILE A 310 -16.48 -54.02 -4.42
CA ILE A 310 -16.54 -55.22 -3.57
C ILE A 310 -17.93 -55.56 -3.09
N SER A 311 -18.80 -54.54 -2.93
CA SER A 311 -20.20 -54.74 -2.53
C SER A 311 -21.12 -55.22 -3.67
N GLY A 312 -20.60 -55.45 -4.86
CA GLY A 312 -21.37 -55.85 -6.04
C GLY A 312 -22.15 -54.74 -6.72
N MET A 313 -22.07 -53.49 -6.23
CA MET A 313 -22.73 -52.32 -6.81
C MET A 313 -21.70 -51.33 -7.36
N THR A 314 -22.13 -50.42 -8.20
CA THR A 314 -21.34 -49.25 -8.64
C THR A 314 -21.44 -48.10 -7.63
N SER A 315 -20.54 -47.16 -7.74
CA SER A 315 -20.60 -45.90 -6.91
C SER A 315 -21.90 -45.12 -7.16
N GLU A 316 -22.43 -45.18 -8.38
CA GLU A 316 -23.72 -44.57 -8.74
C GLU A 316 -24.91 -45.29 -8.09
N ASP A 317 -24.93 -46.63 -8.03
CA ASP A 317 -25.95 -47.38 -7.34
C ASP A 317 -25.93 -47.06 -5.83
N PHE A 318 -24.76 -46.98 -5.24
CA PHE A 318 -24.63 -46.55 -3.86
C PHE A 318 -25.21 -45.16 -3.64
N ARG A 319 -24.91 -44.19 -4.52
CA ARG A 319 -25.41 -42.81 -4.42
C ARG A 319 -26.94 -42.79 -4.48
N GLN A 320 -27.54 -43.55 -5.36
CA GLN A 320 -29.02 -43.62 -5.46
C GLN A 320 -29.64 -44.24 -4.21
N ARG A 321 -29.05 -45.26 -3.62
CA ARG A 321 -29.50 -45.89 -2.38
C ARG A 321 -29.35 -44.93 -1.19
N LEU A 322 -28.21 -44.25 -1.06
CA LEU A 322 -27.96 -43.24 -0.02
C LEU A 322 -28.94 -42.08 -0.13
N ASN A 323 -29.15 -41.54 -1.34
CA ASN A 323 -30.11 -40.47 -1.57
C ASN A 323 -31.55 -40.85 -1.21
N LYS A 324 -31.93 -42.08 -1.48
CA LYS A 324 -33.23 -42.58 -1.07
C LYS A 324 -33.39 -42.58 0.45
N MET A 325 -32.38 -43.09 1.16
CA MET A 325 -32.37 -43.15 2.62
C MET A 325 -32.39 -41.77 3.25
N LEU A 326 -31.57 -40.83 2.75
CA LEU A 326 -31.52 -39.45 3.22
C LEU A 326 -32.85 -38.71 2.98
N LYS A 327 -33.59 -39.02 1.89
CA LYS A 327 -34.96 -38.50 1.68
C LYS A 327 -35.94 -39.05 2.70
N GLU A 328 -35.85 -40.34 3.04
CA GLU A 328 -36.65 -40.96 4.09
C GLU A 328 -36.40 -40.34 5.46
N ASP A 329 -35.12 -39.88 5.71
CA ASP A 329 -34.73 -39.17 6.91
C ASP A 329 -35.10 -37.65 6.89
N GLY A 330 -35.76 -37.17 5.81
CA GLY A 330 -36.33 -35.82 5.71
C GLY A 330 -35.44 -34.77 5.06
N TYR A 331 -34.35 -35.17 4.45
CA TYR A 331 -33.48 -34.22 3.70
C TYR A 331 -34.02 -33.93 2.30
N ASP A 332 -33.89 -32.68 1.84
CA ASP A 332 -34.41 -32.19 0.56
C ASP A 332 -33.41 -32.38 -0.58
N ILE A 333 -33.10 -33.63 -0.87
CA ILE A 333 -32.09 -34.01 -1.86
C ILE A 333 -32.48 -33.55 -3.29
N ASP A 334 -33.79 -33.47 -3.59
CA ASP A 334 -34.26 -33.05 -4.92
C ASP A 334 -33.92 -31.61 -5.25
N ASN A 335 -33.76 -30.77 -4.24
CA ASN A 335 -33.33 -29.39 -4.36
C ASN A 335 -31.81 -29.20 -4.06
N ASN A 336 -31.02 -30.26 -4.17
CA ASN A 336 -29.59 -30.27 -3.88
C ASN A 336 -29.23 -29.78 -2.46
N ARG A 337 -30.07 -30.12 -1.47
CA ARG A 337 -29.80 -29.84 -0.05
C ARG A 337 -29.33 -31.12 0.63
N TYR A 338 -28.04 -31.37 0.52
CA TYR A 338 -27.41 -32.52 1.15
C TYR A 338 -27.04 -32.21 2.61
N PRO A 339 -27.14 -33.24 3.51
CA PRO A 339 -26.62 -33.09 4.88
C PRO A 339 -25.09 -33.06 4.90
N GLU A 340 -24.51 -32.53 5.98
CA GLU A 340 -23.04 -32.52 6.16
C GLU A 340 -22.50 -33.96 6.14
N GLY A 341 -21.31 -34.12 5.55
CA GLY A 341 -20.65 -35.41 5.37
C GLY A 341 -21.12 -36.21 4.18
N TYR A 342 -21.95 -35.65 3.31
CA TYR A 342 -22.39 -36.36 2.09
C TYR A 342 -21.22 -36.74 1.20
N GLN A 343 -20.20 -35.90 1.09
CA GLN A 343 -18.99 -36.18 0.29
C GLN A 343 -18.17 -37.32 0.91
N GLU A 344 -18.13 -37.42 2.24
CA GLU A 344 -17.40 -38.46 2.99
C GLU A 344 -18.18 -39.74 3.21
N ALA A 345 -19.46 -39.77 2.91
CA ALA A 345 -20.33 -40.94 3.06
C ALA A 345 -19.77 -42.22 2.43
N PRO A 346 -19.18 -42.19 1.20
CA PRO A 346 -18.50 -43.36 0.63
C PRO A 346 -17.32 -43.87 1.48
N LEU A 347 -16.60 -43.01 2.16
CA LEU A 347 -15.48 -43.36 3.03
C LEU A 347 -15.96 -44.10 4.27
N ALA A 348 -17.10 -43.66 4.83
CA ALA A 348 -17.74 -44.30 5.95
C ALA A 348 -18.32 -45.68 5.57
N TYR A 349 -18.90 -45.80 4.38
CA TYR A 349 -19.34 -47.09 3.82
C TYR A 349 -18.17 -48.08 3.67
N ASP A 350 -17.08 -47.62 3.04
CA ASP A 350 -15.89 -48.45 2.82
C ASP A 350 -15.12 -48.77 4.12
N ALA A 351 -15.27 -47.94 5.18
CA ALA A 351 -14.72 -48.21 6.50
C ALA A 351 -15.34 -49.48 7.10
N VAL A 352 -16.67 -49.67 6.98
CA VAL A 352 -17.34 -50.91 7.44
C VAL A 352 -16.90 -52.15 6.64
N TRP A 353 -16.75 -52.01 5.33
CA TRP A 353 -16.18 -53.08 4.49
C TRP A 353 -14.73 -53.40 4.87
N SER A 354 -13.92 -52.38 5.19
CA SER A 354 -12.56 -52.56 5.70
C SER A 354 -12.53 -53.38 6.99
N VAL A 355 -13.43 -53.06 7.95
CA VAL A 355 -13.59 -53.82 9.20
C VAL A 355 -14.02 -55.29 8.90
N ALA A 356 -15.03 -55.50 8.06
CA ALA A 356 -15.56 -56.81 7.76
C ALA A 356 -14.49 -57.72 7.07
N LEU A 357 -13.75 -57.16 6.11
CA LEU A 357 -12.66 -57.87 5.43
C LEU A 357 -11.50 -58.22 6.40
N ALA A 358 -11.15 -57.26 7.29
CA ALA A 358 -10.11 -57.50 8.30
C ALA A 358 -10.55 -58.57 9.30
N PHE A 359 -11.78 -58.56 9.76
CA PHE A 359 -12.31 -59.63 10.64
C PHE A 359 -12.35 -60.98 9.96
N ASN A 360 -12.81 -61.02 8.68
CA ASN A 360 -12.83 -62.29 7.90
C ASN A 360 -11.40 -62.89 7.77
N LYS A 361 -10.40 -62.04 7.41
CA LYS A 361 -8.99 -62.44 7.34
C LYS A 361 -8.41 -62.87 8.70
N THR A 362 -8.78 -62.18 9.75
CA THR A 362 -8.38 -62.53 11.14
C THR A 362 -9.01 -63.84 11.56
N MET A 363 -10.30 -64.09 11.25
CA MET A 363 -11.01 -65.35 11.53
C MET A 363 -10.34 -66.54 10.85
N GLU A 364 -9.99 -66.40 9.57
CA GLU A 364 -9.28 -67.43 8.85
C GLU A 364 -7.93 -67.80 9.50
N LYS A 365 -7.23 -66.81 10.04
CA LYS A 365 -5.95 -67.02 10.67
C LYS A 365 -6.08 -67.62 12.08
N LEU A 366 -7.03 -67.11 12.89
CA LEU A 366 -7.33 -67.57 14.23
C LEU A 366 -7.90 -69.00 14.22
N SER A 367 -8.73 -69.37 13.21
CA SER A 367 -9.31 -70.71 13.10
C SER A 367 -8.23 -71.78 12.93
N LYS A 368 -7.13 -71.46 12.22
CA LYS A 368 -5.95 -72.36 12.11
C LYS A 368 -5.21 -72.58 13.41
N GLN A 369 -5.39 -71.63 14.36
CA GLN A 369 -4.81 -71.64 15.71
C GLN A 369 -5.81 -72.18 16.77
N GLY A 370 -7.02 -72.55 16.36
CA GLY A 370 -8.07 -73.00 17.30
C GLY A 370 -8.68 -71.89 18.14
N LYS A 371 -8.47 -70.63 17.76
CA LYS A 371 -9.01 -69.43 18.43
C LYS A 371 -10.17 -68.85 17.63
N SER A 372 -11.02 -68.06 18.31
CA SER A 372 -12.12 -67.31 17.69
C SER A 372 -12.08 -65.82 18.07
N LEU A 373 -12.59 -64.95 17.23
CA LEU A 373 -12.79 -63.52 17.54
C LEU A 373 -13.68 -63.31 18.76
N LYS A 374 -14.58 -64.26 19.08
CA LYS A 374 -15.41 -64.21 20.30
C LYS A 374 -14.58 -64.20 21.57
N ASN A 375 -13.35 -64.73 21.55
CA ASN A 375 -12.48 -64.83 22.72
C ASN A 375 -11.72 -63.49 22.97
N PHE A 376 -11.95 -62.48 22.13
CA PHE A 376 -11.32 -61.21 22.30
C PHE A 376 -11.67 -60.55 23.64
N THR A 377 -10.66 -60.12 24.34
CA THR A 377 -10.77 -59.26 25.53
C THR A 377 -9.80 -58.09 25.37
N TYR A 378 -10.05 -56.98 26.07
CA TYR A 378 -9.21 -55.81 26.00
C TYR A 378 -7.75 -56.00 26.50
N VAL A 379 -7.43 -57.06 27.14
CA VAL A 379 -6.08 -57.46 27.60
C VAL A 379 -5.40 -58.41 26.61
N ASP A 380 -6.13 -58.95 25.61
CA ASP A 380 -5.61 -59.90 24.66
C ASP A 380 -4.92 -59.19 23.50
N LYS A 381 -3.61 -59.06 23.64
CA LYS A 381 -2.79 -58.40 22.60
C LYS A 381 -2.64 -59.25 21.32
N GLU A 382 -2.66 -60.55 21.43
CA GLU A 382 -2.45 -61.44 20.23
C GLU A 382 -3.56 -61.29 19.22
N ILE A 383 -4.86 -61.32 19.63
CA ILE A 383 -5.99 -61.11 18.75
C ILE A 383 -6.00 -59.69 18.22
N ALA A 384 -5.67 -58.69 19.02
CA ALA A 384 -5.57 -57.29 18.63
C ALA A 384 -4.50 -57.05 17.52
N ASP A 385 -3.29 -57.67 17.71
CA ASP A 385 -2.21 -57.57 16.74
C ASP A 385 -2.58 -58.25 15.42
N GLU A 386 -3.38 -59.33 15.45
CA GLU A 386 -3.89 -59.95 14.22
C GLU A 386 -4.94 -59.08 13.51
N ILE A 387 -5.85 -58.45 14.27
CA ILE A 387 -6.80 -57.48 13.71
C ILE A 387 -6.03 -56.32 13.06
N TYR A 388 -5.02 -55.75 13.78
CA TYR A 388 -4.19 -54.70 13.23
C TYR A 388 -3.50 -55.10 11.92
N SER A 389 -2.86 -56.29 11.91
CA SER A 389 -2.19 -56.79 10.69
C SER A 389 -3.16 -57.02 9.51
N ALA A 390 -4.36 -57.48 9.83
CA ALA A 390 -5.41 -57.65 8.84
C ALA A 390 -5.87 -56.33 8.23
N VAL A 391 -6.16 -55.31 9.08
CA VAL A 391 -6.52 -53.95 8.59
C VAL A 391 -5.38 -53.37 7.75
N ASN A 392 -4.16 -53.39 8.25
CA ASN A 392 -2.99 -52.82 7.54
C ASN A 392 -2.77 -53.44 6.12
N SER A 393 -3.16 -54.68 5.92
CA SER A 393 -2.99 -55.37 4.64
C SER A 393 -4.31 -55.48 3.83
N THR A 394 -5.34 -54.76 4.22
CA THR A 394 -6.62 -54.74 3.50
C THR A 394 -6.54 -53.82 2.30
N GLN A 395 -6.91 -54.38 1.13
CA GLN A 395 -6.96 -53.65 -0.14
C GLN A 395 -8.17 -54.14 -0.94
N PHE A 396 -8.97 -53.22 -1.48
CA PHE A 396 -10.14 -53.53 -2.31
C PHE A 396 -10.59 -52.29 -3.11
N LEU A 397 -11.45 -52.53 -4.09
CA LEU A 397 -12.16 -51.47 -4.80
C LEU A 397 -13.48 -51.21 -4.12
N GLY A 398 -13.60 -50.08 -3.45
CA GLY A 398 -14.81 -49.61 -2.76
C GLY A 398 -15.59 -48.54 -3.52
N VAL A 399 -16.70 -48.12 -2.98
CA VAL A 399 -17.53 -47.04 -3.57
C VAL A 399 -16.84 -45.68 -3.57
N SER A 400 -15.83 -45.49 -2.72
CA SER A 400 -14.94 -44.35 -2.70
C SER A 400 -13.71 -44.49 -3.61
N GLY A 401 -13.60 -45.55 -4.38
CA GLY A 401 -12.44 -45.92 -5.19
C GLY A 401 -11.54 -46.95 -4.51
N TYR A 402 -10.29 -47.08 -4.96
CA TYR A 402 -9.36 -48.05 -4.40
C TYR A 402 -8.98 -47.73 -2.95
N VAL A 403 -9.28 -48.61 -2.04
CA VAL A 403 -8.98 -48.52 -0.61
C VAL A 403 -7.69 -49.27 -0.30
N ALA A 404 -6.70 -48.61 0.20
CA ALA A 404 -5.43 -49.17 0.68
C ALA A 404 -4.85 -48.21 1.71
N PHE A 405 -4.08 -48.77 2.69
CA PHE A 405 -3.49 -47.99 3.76
C PHE A 405 -1.97 -47.86 3.58
N SER A 406 -1.44 -46.71 3.89
CA SER A 406 0.00 -46.44 3.93
C SER A 406 0.64 -47.06 5.17
N SER A 407 1.98 -47.06 5.24
CA SER A 407 2.72 -47.45 6.47
C SER A 407 2.33 -46.58 7.68
N GLN A 408 1.79 -45.40 7.49
CA GLN A 408 1.29 -44.49 8.50
C GLN A 408 -0.20 -44.72 8.83
N GLY A 409 -0.88 -45.69 8.19
CA GLY A 409 -2.31 -46.03 8.35
C GLY A 409 -3.25 -45.04 7.67
N ASP A 410 -2.75 -44.17 6.87
CA ASP A 410 -3.55 -43.23 6.09
C ASP A 410 -3.99 -43.85 4.79
N ARG A 411 -5.18 -43.44 4.31
CA ARG A 411 -5.63 -43.83 2.98
C ARG A 411 -4.75 -43.21 1.90
N ILE A 412 -4.39 -44.02 0.92
CA ILE A 412 -3.75 -43.58 -0.30
C ILE A 412 -4.85 -43.11 -1.27
N ALA A 413 -4.84 -41.83 -1.66
CA ALA A 413 -5.86 -41.28 -2.56
C ALA A 413 -5.27 -40.27 -3.55
N LEU A 414 -5.98 -40.13 -4.70
CA LEU A 414 -5.72 -39.08 -5.68
C LEU A 414 -6.32 -37.76 -5.19
N THR A 415 -5.67 -36.64 -5.48
CA THR A 415 -6.24 -35.32 -5.21
C THR A 415 -6.96 -34.81 -6.47
N GLN A 416 -8.23 -34.45 -6.32
CA GLN A 416 -9.04 -33.76 -7.32
C GLN A 416 -8.86 -32.26 -7.20
N ILE A 417 -8.82 -31.57 -8.34
CA ILE A 417 -8.70 -30.12 -8.42
C ILE A 417 -9.93 -29.60 -9.16
N GLU A 418 -10.63 -28.67 -8.55
CA GLU A 418 -11.83 -28.04 -9.11
C GLU A 418 -11.74 -26.52 -9.05
N GLN A 419 -12.53 -25.87 -9.89
CA GLN A 419 -12.71 -24.42 -9.90
C GLN A 419 -14.19 -24.07 -9.97
N VAL A 420 -14.61 -23.05 -9.24
CA VAL A 420 -15.96 -22.50 -9.41
C VAL A 420 -15.97 -21.60 -10.64
N ILE A 421 -16.83 -21.97 -11.59
CA ILE A 421 -17.05 -21.25 -12.84
C ILE A 421 -18.55 -21.08 -13.04
N ASP A 422 -19.02 -19.83 -13.13
CA ASP A 422 -20.44 -19.48 -13.25
C ASP A 422 -21.27 -20.11 -12.09
N GLY A 423 -20.69 -20.12 -10.87
CA GLY A 423 -21.31 -20.64 -9.64
C GLY A 423 -21.37 -22.18 -9.54
N LYS A 424 -20.64 -22.91 -10.38
CA LYS A 424 -20.59 -24.39 -10.37
C LYS A 424 -19.15 -24.89 -10.34
N TYR A 425 -18.93 -25.99 -9.61
CA TYR A 425 -17.62 -26.65 -9.60
C TYR A 425 -17.34 -27.37 -10.92
N VAL A 426 -16.21 -27.03 -11.53
CA VAL A 426 -15.70 -27.63 -12.76
C VAL A 426 -14.39 -28.35 -12.47
N LYS A 427 -14.31 -29.64 -12.81
CA LYS A 427 -13.12 -30.47 -12.60
C LYS A 427 -12.00 -30.09 -13.56
N LEU A 428 -10.90 -29.57 -13.01
CA LEU A 428 -9.71 -29.15 -13.79
C LEU A 428 -8.70 -30.27 -13.99
N GLY A 429 -8.59 -31.19 -13.03
CA GLY A 429 -7.63 -32.27 -13.12
C GLY A 429 -7.51 -33.11 -11.86
N TYR A 430 -6.53 -34.01 -11.88
CA TYR A 430 -6.17 -34.89 -10.78
C TYR A 430 -4.66 -34.89 -10.59
N TYR A 431 -4.22 -34.98 -9.35
CA TYR A 431 -2.82 -35.12 -9.00
C TYR A 431 -2.60 -36.41 -8.20
N ASP A 432 -1.67 -37.22 -8.67
CA ASP A 432 -1.20 -38.40 -7.94
C ASP A 432 0.12 -38.10 -7.24
N THR A 433 0.06 -38.08 -5.92
CA THR A 433 1.22 -37.79 -5.08
C THR A 433 2.31 -38.85 -5.15
N GLN A 434 1.95 -40.12 -5.44
CA GLN A 434 2.90 -41.24 -5.52
C GLN A 434 3.74 -41.20 -6.81
N SER A 435 3.10 -40.91 -7.93
CA SER A 435 3.77 -40.84 -9.24
C SER A 435 4.22 -39.44 -9.62
N ASP A 436 3.96 -38.44 -8.79
CA ASP A 436 4.18 -37.00 -9.06
C ASP A 436 3.56 -36.55 -10.40
N ASN A 437 2.42 -37.10 -10.75
CA ASN A 437 1.77 -36.89 -12.04
C ASN A 437 0.52 -36.01 -11.91
N LEU A 438 0.52 -34.84 -12.61
CA LEU A 438 -0.60 -33.92 -12.72
C LEU A 438 -1.34 -34.14 -14.06
N THR A 439 -2.52 -34.73 -14.01
CA THR A 439 -3.43 -34.82 -15.14
C THR A 439 -4.27 -33.57 -15.23
N TRP A 440 -4.11 -32.76 -16.28
CA TRP A 440 -4.75 -31.45 -16.42
C TRP A 440 -5.65 -31.39 -17.66
N ARG A 441 -6.85 -30.81 -17.52
CA ARG A 441 -7.87 -30.77 -18.60
C ARG A 441 -7.90 -29.43 -19.36
N ASN A 442 -7.17 -28.38 -18.95
CA ASN A 442 -7.14 -27.03 -19.54
C ASN A 442 -8.54 -26.40 -19.66
N MET A 443 -9.35 -26.55 -18.63
CA MET A 443 -10.72 -26.01 -18.56
C MET A 443 -10.82 -24.81 -17.60
N GLU A 444 -9.69 -24.39 -17.05
CA GLU A 444 -9.64 -23.25 -16.15
C GLU A 444 -10.08 -21.95 -16.82
N ARG A 445 -10.84 -21.17 -16.09
CA ARG A 445 -11.33 -19.86 -16.54
C ARG A 445 -10.98 -18.78 -15.54
N TRP A 446 -10.19 -17.81 -15.98
CA TRP A 446 -9.78 -16.71 -15.14
C TRP A 446 -10.67 -15.49 -15.35
N ILE A 447 -11.12 -14.87 -14.25
CA ILE A 447 -11.87 -13.61 -14.27
C ILE A 447 -10.94 -12.54 -14.88
N GLY A 448 -11.30 -11.98 -16.05
CA GLY A 448 -10.43 -11.06 -16.79
C GLY A 448 -9.57 -11.70 -17.89
N GLY A 449 -9.70 -13.03 -18.14
CA GLY A 449 -9.11 -13.74 -19.29
C GLY A 449 -7.60 -13.95 -19.21
N LYS A 450 -6.95 -13.60 -18.09
CA LYS A 450 -5.51 -13.81 -17.85
C LYS A 450 -5.30 -14.42 -16.47
N ILE A 451 -4.22 -15.20 -16.32
CA ILE A 451 -3.79 -15.74 -15.03
C ILE A 451 -3.46 -14.55 -14.11
N PRO A 452 -4.06 -14.48 -12.91
CA PRO A 452 -3.75 -13.43 -11.95
C PRO A 452 -2.28 -13.42 -11.52
N GLN A 453 -1.74 -12.23 -11.26
CA GLN A 453 -0.37 -12.09 -10.77
C GLN A 453 -0.32 -12.29 -9.25
N ASP A 454 0.77 -12.84 -8.73
CA ASP A 454 0.98 -13.10 -7.31
C ASP A 454 1.37 -11.84 -6.49
N ARG A 455 1.58 -10.72 -7.17
CA ARG A 455 1.98 -9.43 -6.58
C ARG A 455 1.56 -8.26 -7.45
N THR A 456 1.49 -7.10 -6.85
CA THR A 456 1.39 -5.84 -7.60
C THR A 456 2.67 -5.60 -8.37
N ILE A 457 2.56 -5.43 -9.69
CA ILE A 457 3.71 -5.07 -10.54
C ILE A 457 4.02 -3.59 -10.33
N VAL A 458 5.14 -3.32 -9.69
CA VAL A 458 5.62 -1.94 -9.55
C VAL A 458 6.50 -1.58 -10.74
N ARG A 459 6.01 -0.66 -11.58
CA ARG A 459 6.80 -0.09 -12.69
C ARG A 459 7.34 1.26 -12.26
N THR A 460 8.65 1.44 -12.31
CA THR A 460 9.27 2.74 -12.13
C THR A 460 9.09 3.57 -13.40
N VAL A 461 8.57 4.77 -13.26
CA VAL A 461 8.38 5.70 -14.39
C VAL A 461 9.05 7.02 -14.04
N LEU A 462 10.03 7.38 -14.85
CA LEU A 462 10.73 8.65 -14.70
C LEU A 462 9.78 9.81 -15.06
N ARG A 463 9.56 10.73 -14.13
CA ARG A 463 8.89 12.00 -14.40
C ARG A 463 9.84 12.90 -15.16
N THR A 464 9.49 13.19 -16.40
CA THR A 464 10.27 14.04 -17.32
C THR A 464 9.49 15.29 -17.68
N VAL A 465 10.18 16.36 -18.04
CA VAL A 465 9.54 17.59 -18.55
C VAL A 465 8.74 17.26 -19.80
N SER A 466 7.52 17.79 -19.89
CA SER A 466 6.69 17.64 -21.09
C SER A 466 7.41 18.15 -22.33
N LEU A 467 7.52 17.31 -23.36
CA LEU A 467 8.24 17.65 -24.60
C LEU A 467 7.69 18.91 -25.27
N THR A 468 6.37 19.08 -25.26
CA THR A 468 5.70 20.26 -25.81
C THR A 468 6.14 21.52 -25.07
N LEU A 469 6.16 21.48 -23.73
CA LEU A 469 6.59 22.60 -22.90
C LEU A 469 8.06 22.93 -23.16
N PHE A 470 8.91 21.91 -23.22
CA PHE A 470 10.35 22.10 -23.51
C PHE A 470 10.59 22.75 -24.88
N ILE A 471 9.88 22.31 -25.93
CA ILE A 471 9.98 22.87 -27.27
C ILE A 471 9.48 24.32 -27.30
N CYS A 472 8.35 24.62 -26.64
CA CYS A 472 7.82 25.98 -26.60
C CYS A 472 8.77 26.95 -25.92
N MET A 473 9.29 26.59 -24.73
CA MET A 473 10.24 27.45 -24.00
C MET A 473 11.59 27.57 -24.73
N GLY A 474 12.04 26.49 -25.36
CA GLY A 474 13.23 26.50 -26.21
C GLY A 474 13.08 27.39 -27.45
N ALA A 475 11.94 27.38 -28.12
CA ALA A 475 11.68 28.23 -29.26
C ALA A 475 11.68 29.73 -28.90
N ILE A 476 11.05 30.09 -27.76
CA ILE A 476 11.03 31.45 -27.25
C ILE A 476 12.45 31.90 -26.85
N SER A 477 13.22 31.02 -26.20
CA SER A 477 14.63 31.28 -25.85
C SER A 477 15.51 31.45 -27.10
N SER A 478 15.31 30.61 -28.12
CA SER A 478 16.04 30.72 -29.39
C SER A 478 15.77 32.07 -30.05
N PHE A 479 14.50 32.49 -30.07
CA PHE A 479 14.11 33.82 -30.58
C PHE A 479 14.75 34.95 -29.81
N GLY A 480 14.84 34.80 -28.45
CA GLY A 480 15.56 35.76 -27.59
C GLY A 480 17.08 35.83 -27.88
N ILE A 481 17.72 34.71 -28.16
CA ILE A 481 19.13 34.64 -28.54
C ILE A 481 19.35 35.36 -29.87
N VAL A 482 18.50 35.17 -30.87
CA VAL A 482 18.58 35.85 -32.17
C VAL A 482 18.44 37.37 -32.00
N ILE A 483 17.49 37.83 -31.18
CA ILE A 483 17.37 39.26 -30.87
C ILE A 483 18.61 39.77 -30.14
N ALA A 484 19.16 39.07 -29.17
CA ALA A 484 20.35 39.46 -28.44
C ALA A 484 21.58 39.61 -29.39
N PHE A 485 21.76 38.66 -30.29
CA PHE A 485 22.80 38.79 -31.36
C PHE A 485 22.55 40.01 -32.28
N GLY A 486 21.31 40.23 -32.71
CA GLY A 486 20.96 41.43 -33.47
C GLY A 486 21.28 42.73 -32.74
N LEU A 487 21.00 42.78 -31.43
CA LEU A 487 21.36 43.89 -30.54
C LEU A 487 22.87 44.05 -30.34
N ILE A 488 23.67 42.97 -30.30
CA ILE A 488 25.13 43.01 -30.28
C ILE A 488 25.64 43.64 -31.59
N ILE A 489 25.17 43.21 -32.73
CA ILE A 489 25.53 43.76 -34.04
C ILE A 489 25.15 45.25 -34.11
N PHE A 490 23.91 45.59 -33.68
CA PHE A 490 23.46 46.97 -33.60
C PHE A 490 24.41 47.84 -32.71
N ASN A 491 24.75 47.35 -31.54
CA ASN A 491 25.65 48.03 -30.58
C ASN A 491 27.07 48.23 -31.12
N ILE A 492 27.63 47.25 -31.84
CA ILE A 492 28.94 47.30 -32.44
C ILE A 492 28.96 48.25 -33.66
N TRP A 493 27.94 48.16 -34.52
CA TRP A 493 27.83 48.98 -35.73
C TRP A 493 27.70 50.48 -35.40
N ASN A 494 26.86 50.79 -34.39
CA ASN A 494 26.62 52.16 -33.95
C ASN A 494 27.51 52.63 -32.81
N ARG A 495 28.65 51.97 -32.50
CA ARG A 495 29.53 52.26 -31.36
C ARG A 495 30.09 53.69 -31.34
N HIS A 496 30.21 54.33 -32.50
CA HIS A 496 30.72 55.69 -32.67
C HIS A 496 29.67 56.78 -32.53
N ARG A 497 28.39 56.40 -32.37
CA ARG A 497 27.34 57.38 -32.13
C ARG A 497 27.38 57.88 -30.68
N SER A 498 27.08 59.14 -30.47
CA SER A 498 27.08 59.79 -29.15
C SER A 498 26.28 59.05 -28.10
N VAL A 499 25.03 58.64 -28.46
CA VAL A 499 24.11 57.91 -27.57
C VAL A 499 24.66 56.55 -27.13
N ILE A 500 25.31 55.82 -28.03
CA ILE A 500 25.86 54.48 -27.71
C ILE A 500 27.19 54.63 -26.97
N MET A 501 28.01 55.61 -27.36
CA MET A 501 29.32 55.89 -26.71
C MET A 501 29.10 56.33 -25.24
N SER A 502 28.12 57.13 -24.93
CA SER A 502 27.78 57.58 -23.59
C SER A 502 27.28 56.41 -22.68
N SER A 503 26.62 55.40 -23.30
CA SER A 503 26.13 54.20 -22.63
C SER A 503 27.19 53.11 -22.42
N HIS A 504 28.45 53.28 -22.77
CA HIS A 504 29.50 52.25 -22.71
C HIS A 504 29.21 51.02 -23.53
N PRO A 505 29.49 50.98 -24.82
CA PRO A 505 29.17 49.88 -25.71
C PRO A 505 29.70 48.52 -25.28
N VAL A 506 30.89 48.44 -24.64
CA VAL A 506 31.46 47.19 -24.15
C VAL A 506 30.64 46.61 -22.97
N CYS A 507 30.20 47.48 -22.03
CA CYS A 507 29.31 47.00 -20.95
C CYS A 507 27.95 46.50 -21.51
N ASN A 508 27.43 47.11 -22.56
CA ASN A 508 26.21 46.66 -23.24
C ASN A 508 26.42 45.28 -23.88
N THR A 509 27.58 45.06 -24.51
CA THR A 509 27.92 43.75 -25.10
C THR A 509 28.10 42.68 -24.01
N ILE A 510 28.80 42.96 -22.89
CA ILE A 510 28.95 42.05 -21.75
C ILE A 510 27.58 41.65 -21.20
N MET A 511 26.66 42.62 -21.03
CA MET A 511 25.30 42.37 -20.59
C MET A 511 24.55 41.43 -21.54
N LEU A 512 24.64 41.67 -22.86
CA LEU A 512 23.98 40.84 -23.86
C LEU A 512 24.55 39.43 -23.92
N VAL A 513 25.87 39.25 -23.74
CA VAL A 513 26.51 37.94 -23.60
C VAL A 513 25.97 37.21 -22.37
N GLY A 514 25.79 37.89 -21.24
CA GLY A 514 25.19 37.33 -20.06
C GLY A 514 23.73 36.92 -20.30
N VAL A 515 22.96 37.75 -21.03
CA VAL A 515 21.59 37.43 -21.42
C VAL A 515 21.52 36.18 -22.32
N ILE A 516 22.41 36.03 -23.27
CA ILE A 516 22.51 34.84 -24.13
C ILE A 516 22.81 33.61 -23.27
N ALA A 517 23.74 33.69 -22.30
CA ALA A 517 24.04 32.60 -21.38
C ALA A 517 22.79 32.22 -20.55
N CYS A 518 21.99 33.18 -20.10
CA CYS A 518 20.73 32.94 -19.41
C CYS A 518 19.71 32.23 -20.33
N PHE A 519 19.58 32.62 -21.59
CA PHE A 519 18.70 31.89 -22.53
C PHE A 519 19.21 30.48 -22.82
N VAL A 520 20.53 30.27 -22.92
CA VAL A 520 21.11 28.92 -23.08
C VAL A 520 20.83 28.07 -21.83
N SER A 521 20.84 28.66 -20.63
CA SER A 521 20.53 27.92 -19.40
C SER A 521 19.10 27.36 -19.38
N VAL A 522 18.14 27.97 -20.09
CA VAL A 522 16.76 27.46 -20.22
C VAL A 522 16.74 26.10 -20.92
N PHE A 523 17.56 25.89 -21.95
CA PHE A 523 17.69 24.58 -22.59
C PHE A 523 18.27 23.55 -21.63
N LEU A 524 19.34 23.92 -20.92
CA LEU A 524 19.98 23.01 -19.96
C LEU A 524 19.05 22.65 -18.81
N LEU A 525 18.16 23.54 -18.37
CA LEU A 525 17.17 23.27 -17.33
C LEU A 525 16.13 22.22 -17.74
N GLY A 526 15.79 22.15 -19.03
CA GLY A 526 14.82 21.21 -19.55
C GLY A 526 15.40 19.87 -20.04
N ILE A 527 16.72 19.70 -20.05
CA ILE A 527 17.37 18.42 -20.38
C ILE A 527 17.20 17.48 -19.18
N ASP A 528 16.62 16.30 -19.40
CA ASP A 528 16.42 15.24 -18.41
C ASP A 528 16.95 13.90 -18.92
N GLY A 529 16.74 12.81 -18.17
CA GLY A 529 17.18 11.46 -18.51
C GLY A 529 16.60 10.89 -19.81
N ARG A 530 15.68 11.63 -20.49
CA ARG A 530 15.19 11.28 -21.83
C ARG A 530 16.23 11.60 -22.91
N PHE A 531 17.01 12.67 -22.71
CA PHE A 531 17.93 13.20 -23.71
C PHE A 531 19.39 12.78 -23.46
N VAL A 532 19.73 12.53 -22.19
CA VAL A 532 21.11 12.31 -21.76
C VAL A 532 21.21 11.03 -20.93
N PRO A 533 22.15 10.12 -21.23
CA PRO A 533 22.38 8.93 -20.45
C PRO A 533 22.84 9.25 -19.02
N GLU A 534 22.65 8.31 -18.13
CA GLU A 534 22.88 8.46 -16.68
C GLU A 534 24.29 8.98 -16.34
N TRP A 535 25.31 8.53 -17.04
CA TRP A 535 26.70 8.87 -16.80
C TRP A 535 27.07 10.29 -17.26
N GLU A 536 26.31 10.90 -18.19
CA GLU A 536 26.52 12.29 -18.63
C GLU A 536 25.69 13.30 -17.82
N TYR A 537 24.66 12.84 -17.11
CA TYR A 537 23.75 13.71 -16.36
C TYR A 537 24.46 14.64 -15.36
N PRO A 538 25.51 14.21 -14.60
CA PRO A 538 26.27 15.10 -13.72
C PRO A 538 26.92 16.27 -14.45
N ALA A 539 27.38 16.07 -15.69
CA ALA A 539 27.94 17.16 -16.50
C ALA A 539 26.89 18.20 -16.88
N VAL A 540 25.66 17.76 -17.19
CA VAL A 540 24.52 18.66 -17.43
C VAL A 540 24.18 19.45 -16.17
N CYS A 541 24.19 18.80 -14.99
CA CYS A 541 23.97 19.47 -13.70
C CYS A 541 24.96 20.60 -13.47
N GLN A 542 26.23 20.34 -13.72
CA GLN A 542 27.29 21.34 -13.61
C GLN A 542 27.08 22.46 -14.63
N ALA A 543 26.86 22.13 -15.90
CA ALA A 543 26.61 23.11 -16.94
C ALA A 543 25.43 24.05 -16.63
N ARG A 544 24.34 23.53 -16.04
CA ARG A 544 23.21 24.35 -15.56
C ARG A 544 23.67 25.41 -14.54
N ALA A 545 24.40 24.99 -13.52
CA ALA A 545 24.88 25.86 -12.46
C ALA A 545 25.83 26.92 -13.00
N TRP A 546 26.77 26.54 -13.86
CA TRP A 546 27.74 27.45 -14.49
C TRP A 546 27.05 28.46 -15.39
N MET A 547 26.22 28.04 -16.33
CA MET A 547 25.55 28.93 -17.30
C MET A 547 24.62 29.94 -16.64
N LEU A 548 23.84 29.49 -15.65
CA LEU A 548 22.92 30.38 -14.95
C LEU A 548 23.66 31.39 -14.06
N SER A 549 24.65 30.93 -13.28
CA SER A 549 25.37 31.79 -12.36
C SER A 549 26.21 32.82 -13.09
N THR A 550 27.02 32.40 -14.07
CA THR A 550 27.89 33.31 -14.85
C THR A 550 27.06 34.23 -15.75
N GLY A 551 25.99 33.72 -16.37
CA GLY A 551 25.05 34.52 -17.17
C GLY A 551 24.41 35.64 -16.37
N PHE A 552 23.93 35.32 -15.17
CA PHE A 552 23.42 36.32 -14.23
C PHE A 552 24.48 37.37 -13.86
N THR A 553 25.70 36.96 -13.50
CA THR A 553 26.75 37.89 -13.10
C THR A 553 27.20 38.80 -14.24
N LEU A 554 27.28 38.29 -15.47
CA LEU A 554 27.61 39.11 -16.62
C LEU A 554 26.51 40.15 -16.92
N ALA A 555 25.25 39.69 -16.94
CA ALA A 555 24.10 40.57 -17.23
C ALA A 555 23.90 41.61 -16.11
N PHE A 556 23.75 41.16 -14.88
CA PHE A 556 23.50 42.05 -13.74
C PHE A 556 24.71 42.88 -13.35
N GLY A 557 25.90 42.28 -13.36
CA GLY A 557 27.17 42.97 -13.05
C GLY A 557 27.45 44.13 -14.01
N ALA A 558 27.12 43.96 -15.30
CA ALA A 558 27.25 45.06 -16.26
C ALA A 558 26.25 46.19 -15.98
N MET A 559 25.02 45.92 -15.59
CA MET A 559 24.04 46.92 -15.18
C MET A 559 24.45 47.60 -13.87
N PHE A 560 24.87 46.82 -12.88
CA PHE A 560 25.36 47.29 -11.60
C PHE A 560 26.57 48.25 -11.75
N SER A 561 27.54 47.89 -12.58
CA SER A 561 28.70 48.72 -12.83
C SER A 561 28.36 50.06 -13.45
N LYS A 562 27.32 50.11 -14.32
CA LYS A 562 26.81 51.38 -14.90
C LYS A 562 26.20 52.28 -13.86
N VAL A 563 25.29 51.71 -13.02
CA VAL A 563 24.65 52.51 -11.97
C VAL A 563 25.65 52.98 -10.91
N TRP A 564 26.62 52.15 -10.52
CA TRP A 564 27.72 52.52 -9.64
C TRP A 564 28.53 53.68 -10.18
N ARG A 565 28.84 53.70 -11.51
CA ARG A 565 29.49 54.83 -12.14
C ARG A 565 28.68 56.12 -11.98
N VAL A 566 27.40 56.09 -12.24
CA VAL A 566 26.51 57.25 -12.12
C VAL A 566 26.53 57.77 -10.69
N HIS A 567 26.32 56.89 -9.71
CA HIS A 567 26.37 57.24 -8.31
C HIS A 567 27.69 57.90 -7.92
N ARG A 568 28.82 57.33 -8.36
CA ARG A 568 30.14 57.84 -8.05
C ARG A 568 30.47 59.18 -8.74
N LEU A 569 29.88 59.46 -9.89
CA LEU A 569 30.00 60.77 -10.53
C LEU A 569 29.24 61.89 -9.81
N THR A 570 28.14 61.55 -9.14
CA THR A 570 27.30 62.52 -8.43
C THR A 570 27.74 62.76 -7.00
N THR A 571 28.43 61.82 -6.35
CA THR A 571 28.89 61.95 -4.96
C THR A 571 30.29 62.61 -4.82
N LYS A 572 31.00 62.88 -5.92
CA LYS A 572 32.34 63.48 -5.88
C LYS A 572 32.25 64.99 -5.64
N THR A 573 33.13 65.52 -4.79
CA THR A 573 33.38 66.93 -4.59
C THR A 573 34.00 67.59 -5.84
N LYS A 574 33.80 68.93 -6.02
CA LYS A 574 34.25 69.65 -7.23
C LYS A 574 35.74 69.44 -7.54
N ALA A 575 36.61 69.20 -6.56
CA ALA A 575 38.01 68.95 -6.72
C ALA A 575 38.33 67.56 -7.34
N ASP A 576 37.47 66.54 -7.09
CA ASP A 576 37.67 65.19 -7.61
C ASP A 576 36.93 64.90 -8.93
N GLN A 577 36.04 65.81 -9.35
CA GLN A 577 35.38 65.75 -10.65
C GLN A 577 36.33 65.85 -11.86
N ALA A 578 37.53 66.46 -11.69
CA ALA A 578 38.51 66.52 -12.73
C ALA A 578 39.23 65.18 -13.05
N LYS A 579 39.17 64.16 -12.14
CA LYS A 579 39.70 62.83 -12.40
C LYS A 579 38.67 61.93 -13.10
N LYS A 580 38.84 61.70 -14.37
CA LYS A 580 38.05 60.79 -15.20
C LYS A 580 37.93 59.39 -14.55
N ILE A 581 36.71 58.83 -14.38
CA ILE A 581 36.55 57.40 -14.13
C ILE A 581 36.94 56.68 -15.41
N GLN A 582 38.06 55.99 -15.39
CA GLN A 582 38.58 55.30 -16.59
C GLN A 582 37.69 54.07 -16.86
N PRO A 583 37.29 53.78 -18.10
CA PRO A 583 36.36 52.69 -18.47
C PRO A 583 36.79 51.30 -17.98
N TRP A 584 38.12 51.05 -17.86
CA TRP A 584 38.65 49.80 -17.40
C TRP A 584 38.20 49.43 -15.98
N LYS A 585 37.90 50.41 -15.11
CA LYS A 585 37.37 50.15 -13.73
C LYS A 585 36.00 49.51 -13.71
N LEU A 586 35.18 49.74 -14.74
CA LEU A 586 33.88 49.06 -14.89
C LEU A 586 34.09 47.61 -15.27
N TYR A 587 35.07 47.35 -16.14
CA TYR A 587 35.38 45.97 -16.57
C TYR A 587 36.02 45.18 -15.45
N THR A 588 36.95 45.77 -14.68
CA THR A 588 37.53 45.12 -13.49
C THR A 588 36.48 44.76 -12.43
N MET A 589 35.43 45.59 -12.25
CA MET A 589 34.35 45.27 -11.32
C MET A 589 33.57 44.05 -11.79
N VAL A 590 33.14 44.00 -13.04
CA VAL A 590 32.46 42.86 -13.61
C VAL A 590 33.35 41.62 -13.58
N SER A 591 34.62 41.75 -13.93
CA SER A 591 35.62 40.66 -13.89
C SER A 591 35.85 40.15 -12.46
N GLY A 592 35.87 41.05 -11.45
CA GLY A 592 35.97 40.68 -10.05
C GLY A 592 34.79 39.88 -9.53
N LEU A 593 33.57 40.29 -9.90
CA LEU A 593 32.34 39.52 -9.58
C LEU A 593 32.34 38.17 -10.29
N LEU A 594 32.76 38.12 -11.54
CA LEU A 594 32.85 36.87 -12.29
C LEU A 594 33.94 35.94 -11.71
N ALA A 595 35.09 36.50 -11.31
CA ALA A 595 36.16 35.71 -10.67
C ALA A 595 35.69 35.08 -9.35
N LEU A 596 34.88 35.80 -8.56
CA LEU A 596 34.26 35.27 -7.34
C LEU A 596 33.28 34.11 -7.64
N ASP A 597 32.45 34.26 -8.69
CA ASP A 597 31.60 33.18 -9.17
C ASP A 597 32.42 31.94 -9.56
N ILE A 598 33.46 32.12 -10.35
CA ILE A 598 34.32 31.04 -10.81
C ILE A 598 34.96 30.33 -9.60
N VAL A 599 35.49 31.07 -8.63
CA VAL A 599 36.07 30.47 -7.40
C VAL A 599 35.01 29.65 -6.64
N LEU A 600 33.81 30.17 -6.45
CA LEU A 600 32.75 29.45 -5.76
C LEU A 600 32.31 28.20 -6.53
N LEU A 601 32.10 28.30 -7.84
CA LEU A 601 31.65 27.17 -8.67
C LEU A 601 32.74 26.10 -8.81
N VAL A 602 34.01 26.48 -8.96
CA VAL A 602 35.13 25.54 -8.97
C VAL A 602 35.30 24.86 -7.62
N SER A 603 35.19 25.60 -6.51
CA SER A 603 35.24 25.03 -5.17
C SER A 603 34.08 24.03 -4.96
N TRP A 604 32.86 24.37 -5.39
CA TRP A 604 31.72 23.45 -5.34
C TRP A 604 31.96 22.19 -6.16
N GLN A 605 32.44 22.35 -7.41
CA GLN A 605 32.67 21.22 -8.31
C GLN A 605 33.81 20.28 -7.84
N VAL A 606 34.83 20.81 -7.16
CA VAL A 606 35.99 20.02 -6.69
C VAL A 606 35.69 19.37 -5.34
N LEU A 607 35.08 20.08 -4.40
CA LEU A 607 34.87 19.62 -3.04
C LEU A 607 33.60 18.76 -2.89
N ASP A 608 32.53 19.09 -3.62
CA ASP A 608 31.23 18.45 -3.49
C ASP A 608 30.47 18.49 -4.83
N PRO A 609 30.90 17.68 -5.84
CA PRO A 609 30.36 17.76 -7.18
C PRO A 609 28.86 17.41 -7.21
N LEU A 610 28.10 18.11 -8.05
CA LEU A 610 26.72 17.81 -8.34
C LEU A 610 26.59 16.45 -9.01
N GLN A 611 25.71 15.60 -8.45
CA GLN A 611 25.43 14.25 -8.93
C GLN A 611 23.95 14.09 -9.27
N ARG A 612 23.64 13.06 -10.03
CA ARG A 612 22.28 12.62 -10.27
C ARG A 612 21.72 11.99 -9.00
N LYS A 613 20.61 12.50 -8.50
CA LYS A 613 19.86 11.90 -7.42
C LYS A 613 18.44 11.58 -7.92
N ILE A 614 17.96 10.41 -7.54
CA ILE A 614 16.61 9.95 -7.85
C ILE A 614 15.79 10.04 -6.57
N GLU A 615 14.72 10.81 -6.62
CA GLU A 615 13.72 10.87 -5.58
C GLU A 615 12.53 9.99 -5.97
N THR A 616 12.15 9.06 -5.10
CA THR A 616 11.04 8.14 -5.33
C THR A 616 9.78 8.63 -4.64
N PHE A 617 8.66 8.61 -5.34
CA PHE A 617 7.36 9.03 -4.82
C PHE A 617 6.50 7.82 -4.43
N PRO A 618 5.44 8.01 -3.63
CA PRO A 618 4.46 6.99 -3.31
C PRO A 618 3.87 6.35 -4.57
N LEU A 619 3.41 5.10 -4.44
CA LEU A 619 2.81 4.35 -5.54
C LEU A 619 1.51 5.03 -6.01
N GLU A 620 1.40 5.24 -7.31
CA GLU A 620 0.22 5.79 -7.98
C GLU A 620 -0.48 4.70 -8.81
N SER A 621 -1.79 4.86 -9.03
CA SER A 621 -2.54 3.98 -9.93
C SER A 621 -2.05 4.13 -11.37
N SER A 622 -2.02 3.02 -12.12
CA SER A 622 -1.63 3.04 -13.53
C SER A 622 -2.64 3.81 -14.37
N PRO A 623 -2.23 4.80 -15.19
CA PRO A 623 -3.13 5.52 -16.09
C PRO A 623 -3.66 4.66 -17.25
N PHE A 624 -3.13 3.45 -17.44
CA PHE A 624 -3.50 2.54 -18.52
C PHE A 624 -4.61 1.54 -18.14
N GLY A 625 -5.29 1.72 -16.99
CA GLY A 625 -6.39 0.85 -16.56
C GLY A 625 -5.95 -0.57 -16.19
N ASP A 626 -4.65 -0.80 -15.97
CA ASP A 626 -4.11 -2.07 -15.52
C ASP A 626 -4.12 -2.06 -13.97
N ASP A 627 -5.13 -2.72 -13.37
CA ASP A 627 -5.30 -2.73 -11.91
C ASP A 627 -4.19 -3.51 -11.18
N ASP A 628 -3.44 -4.33 -11.93
CA ASP A 628 -2.34 -5.13 -11.40
C ASP A 628 -1.00 -4.41 -11.42
N ALA A 629 -0.92 -3.26 -12.10
CA ALA A 629 0.28 -2.45 -12.15
C ALA A 629 0.11 -1.16 -11.35
N ARG A 630 1.07 -0.86 -10.50
CA ARG A 630 1.24 0.45 -9.88
C ARG A 630 2.48 1.12 -10.41
N ILE A 631 2.41 2.43 -10.56
CA ILE A 631 3.53 3.23 -11.02
C ILE A 631 4.21 3.82 -9.78
N ARG A 632 5.53 3.64 -9.71
CA ARG A 632 6.39 4.39 -8.78
C ARG A 632 7.02 5.52 -9.57
N PRO A 633 6.52 6.76 -9.42
CA PRO A 633 7.14 7.89 -10.07
C PRO A 633 8.51 8.15 -9.47
N GLU A 634 9.48 8.39 -10.32
CA GLU A 634 10.84 8.78 -9.96
C GLU A 634 11.15 10.14 -10.56
N LEU A 635 11.78 11.03 -9.79
CA LEU A 635 12.20 12.35 -10.22
C LEU A 635 13.70 12.45 -10.16
N GLU A 636 14.32 12.82 -11.28
CA GLU A 636 15.74 13.11 -11.34
C GLU A 636 16.00 14.57 -11.01
N HIS A 637 16.94 14.81 -10.13
CA HIS A 637 17.42 16.15 -9.84
C HIS A 637 18.94 16.16 -9.58
N CYS A 638 19.48 17.37 -9.66
CA CYS A 638 20.90 17.60 -9.41
C CYS A 638 21.07 17.94 -7.93
N GLU A 639 21.81 17.13 -7.19
CA GLU A 639 22.08 17.38 -5.78
C GLU A 639 23.52 17.02 -5.44
N SER A 640 24.13 17.76 -4.49
CA SER A 640 25.40 17.44 -3.88
C SER A 640 25.21 17.10 -2.40
N ILE A 641 26.19 16.51 -1.73
CA ILE A 641 26.08 16.07 -0.32
C ILE A 641 25.68 17.24 0.60
N HIS A 642 26.30 18.41 0.39
CA HIS A 642 26.02 19.63 1.15
C HIS A 642 25.32 20.70 0.30
N ASN A 643 24.36 20.28 -0.53
CA ASN A 643 23.69 21.13 -1.51
C ASN A 643 23.14 22.45 -0.90
N ASN A 644 22.52 22.38 0.28
CA ASN A 644 21.95 23.54 0.96
C ASN A 644 23.00 24.58 1.36
N VAL A 645 24.22 24.14 1.70
CA VAL A 645 25.32 25.03 2.06
C VAL A 645 25.81 25.78 0.82
N TRP A 646 26.05 25.09 -0.28
CA TRP A 646 26.52 25.69 -1.52
C TRP A 646 25.50 26.62 -2.16
N LEU A 647 24.25 26.22 -2.22
CA LEU A 647 23.15 27.07 -2.68
C LEU A 647 22.98 28.29 -1.77
N GLY A 648 23.08 28.10 -0.44
CA GLY A 648 23.02 29.17 0.52
C GLY A 648 24.14 30.20 0.32
N LEU A 649 25.37 29.76 0.07
CA LEU A 649 26.52 30.65 -0.24
C LEU A 649 26.28 31.45 -1.52
N ILE A 650 25.83 30.79 -2.59
CA ILE A 650 25.56 31.45 -3.87
C ILE A 650 24.41 32.44 -3.74
N TYR A 651 23.32 32.07 -3.10
CA TYR A 651 22.16 32.96 -2.91
C TYR A 651 22.49 34.13 -2.00
N SER A 652 23.26 33.96 -0.92
CA SER A 652 23.70 35.02 -0.04
C SER A 652 24.57 36.02 -0.78
N TYR A 653 25.58 35.55 -1.53
CA TYR A 653 26.43 36.37 -2.35
C TYR A 653 25.64 37.16 -3.41
N LYS A 654 24.81 36.46 -4.20
CA LYS A 654 23.96 37.11 -5.22
C LYS A 654 22.95 38.08 -4.58
N GLY A 655 22.36 37.71 -3.43
CA GLY A 655 21.43 38.55 -2.68
C GLY A 655 22.07 39.86 -2.23
N ILE A 656 23.31 39.82 -1.71
CA ILE A 656 24.06 41.02 -1.34
C ILE A 656 24.25 41.94 -2.55
N ILE A 657 24.65 41.39 -3.70
CA ILE A 657 24.84 42.20 -4.94
C ILE A 657 23.49 42.79 -5.40
N LEU A 658 22.40 42.05 -5.31
CA LEU A 658 21.05 42.52 -5.63
C LEU A 658 20.61 43.68 -4.72
N VAL A 659 20.82 43.55 -3.42
CA VAL A 659 20.50 44.62 -2.44
C VAL A 659 21.33 45.89 -2.71
N PHE A 660 22.63 45.76 -2.93
CA PHE A 660 23.47 46.87 -3.32
C PHE A 660 23.06 47.50 -4.65
N GLY A 661 22.71 46.67 -5.63
CA GLY A 661 22.19 47.14 -6.92
C GLY A 661 20.87 47.91 -6.81
N LEU A 662 19.98 47.41 -5.95
CA LEU A 662 18.70 48.07 -5.63
C LEU A 662 18.94 49.43 -4.95
N PHE A 663 19.82 49.46 -3.96
CA PHE A 663 20.20 50.70 -3.26
C PHE A 663 20.77 51.76 -4.22
N LEU A 664 21.75 51.37 -5.08
CA LEU A 664 22.31 52.28 -6.06
C LEU A 664 21.31 52.78 -7.10
N ALA A 665 20.39 51.86 -7.56
CA ALA A 665 19.34 52.24 -8.50
C ALA A 665 18.36 53.23 -7.86
N TYR A 666 18.05 53.08 -6.56
CA TYR A 666 17.19 54.02 -5.82
C TYR A 666 17.86 55.38 -5.67
N GLU A 667 19.14 55.45 -5.24
CA GLU A 667 19.89 56.70 -5.09
C GLU A 667 20.04 57.46 -6.44
N THR A 668 20.19 56.75 -7.53
CA THR A 668 20.41 57.38 -8.87
C THR A 668 19.10 57.74 -9.60
N ARG A 669 17.93 57.40 -9.04
CA ARG A 669 16.61 57.59 -9.71
C ARG A 669 16.26 59.04 -10.06
N SER A 670 16.66 60.01 -9.22
CA SER A 670 16.34 61.43 -9.36
C SER A 670 17.33 62.23 -10.19
N ILE A 671 18.45 61.60 -10.62
CA ILE A 671 19.55 62.25 -11.28
C ILE A 671 19.25 62.44 -12.76
N LYS A 672 18.99 63.66 -13.20
CA LYS A 672 18.83 64.06 -14.58
C LYS A 672 20.15 64.64 -15.13
N VAL A 673 21.05 63.81 -15.58
CA VAL A 673 22.28 64.26 -16.27
C VAL A 673 21.96 64.23 -17.79
N LYS A 674 21.95 65.36 -18.45
CA LYS A 674 21.63 65.49 -19.90
C LYS A 674 22.50 64.57 -20.80
N GLN A 675 23.66 64.20 -20.33
CA GLN A 675 24.66 63.41 -21.07
C GLN A 675 24.60 61.88 -20.79
N ILE A 676 23.87 61.41 -19.73
CA ILE A 676 23.73 59.99 -19.34
C ILE A 676 22.25 59.65 -19.33
N ASN A 677 21.63 59.52 -20.48
CA ASN A 677 20.19 59.23 -20.64
C ASN A 677 19.83 57.78 -20.28
N ASP A 678 20.82 56.93 -19.92
CA ASP A 678 20.68 55.47 -19.76
C ASP A 678 20.39 55.02 -18.34
N SER A 679 20.71 55.87 -17.30
CA SER A 679 20.65 55.44 -15.91
C SER A 679 19.27 55.09 -15.41
N ARG A 680 18.22 55.78 -15.88
CA ARG A 680 16.82 55.48 -15.51
C ARG A 680 16.35 54.12 -16.00
N TYR A 681 16.66 53.79 -17.24
CA TYR A 681 16.27 52.51 -17.86
C TYR A 681 17.04 51.36 -17.29
N VAL A 682 18.35 51.53 -17.00
CA VAL A 682 19.15 50.53 -16.30
C VAL A 682 18.66 50.32 -14.85
N GLY A 683 18.29 51.41 -14.17
CA GLY A 683 17.68 51.28 -12.83
C GLY A 683 16.36 50.51 -12.86
N MET A 684 15.46 50.77 -13.83
CA MET A 684 14.21 50.00 -14.01
C MET A 684 14.52 48.52 -14.30
N SER A 685 15.55 48.25 -15.09
CA SER A 685 15.97 46.86 -15.36
C SER A 685 16.50 46.15 -14.10
N ILE A 686 17.22 46.84 -13.22
CA ILE A 686 17.65 46.31 -11.91
C ILE A 686 16.44 45.95 -11.03
N TYR A 687 15.43 46.87 -10.95
CA TYR A 687 14.19 46.59 -10.19
C TYR A 687 13.49 45.32 -10.72
N ASN A 688 13.37 45.17 -12.04
CA ASN A 688 12.80 43.97 -12.67
C ASN A 688 13.54 42.69 -12.23
N VAL A 689 14.90 42.69 -12.32
CA VAL A 689 15.69 41.53 -11.93
C VAL A 689 15.51 41.19 -10.45
N VAL A 690 15.54 42.22 -9.57
CA VAL A 690 15.39 42.00 -8.11
C VAL A 690 14.02 41.43 -7.79
N ILE A 691 12.95 42.01 -8.31
CA ILE A 691 11.58 41.53 -8.05
C ILE A 691 11.41 40.09 -8.52
N LEU A 692 11.85 39.78 -9.75
CA LEU A 692 11.73 38.42 -10.27
C LEU A 692 12.57 37.42 -9.47
N CYS A 693 13.81 37.74 -9.07
CA CYS A 693 14.63 36.86 -8.25
C CYS A 693 14.02 36.58 -6.88
N VAL A 694 13.48 37.65 -6.22
CA VAL A 694 12.82 37.51 -4.90
C VAL A 694 11.55 36.65 -4.98
N ILE A 695 10.81 36.71 -6.07
CA ILE A 695 9.60 35.88 -6.26
C ILE A 695 9.99 34.46 -6.67
N THR A 696 10.94 34.31 -7.60
CA THR A 696 11.27 33.01 -8.19
C THR A 696 11.91 32.05 -7.18
N ALA A 697 12.82 32.53 -6.32
CA ALA A 697 13.56 31.66 -5.40
C ALA A 697 12.65 30.90 -4.38
N PRO A 698 11.72 31.52 -3.64
CA PRO A 698 10.85 30.76 -2.75
C PRO A 698 9.81 29.92 -3.49
N VAL A 699 9.27 30.39 -4.63
CA VAL A 699 8.28 29.65 -5.38
C VAL A 699 8.87 28.34 -5.94
N THR A 700 10.10 28.37 -6.44
CA THR A 700 10.75 27.14 -6.94
C THR A 700 10.97 26.11 -5.85
N MET A 701 11.20 26.50 -4.61
CA MET A 701 11.32 25.56 -3.49
C MET A 701 9.99 24.87 -3.18
N VAL A 702 8.88 25.58 -3.29
CA VAL A 702 7.54 25.01 -3.03
C VAL A 702 7.08 24.05 -4.12
N ILE A 703 7.38 24.38 -5.39
CA ILE A 703 6.93 23.56 -6.54
C ILE A 703 7.98 22.56 -7.03
N ALA A 704 9.04 22.33 -6.27
CA ALA A 704 10.17 21.46 -6.66
C ALA A 704 9.76 20.04 -7.04
N SER A 705 8.71 19.49 -6.41
CA SER A 705 8.17 18.16 -6.70
C SER A 705 7.41 18.04 -8.02
N GLN A 706 6.98 19.17 -8.60
CA GLN A 706 6.25 19.23 -9.88
C GLN A 706 7.18 19.71 -10.99
N GLN A 707 7.77 18.78 -11.73
CA GLN A 707 8.82 19.08 -12.71
C GLN A 707 8.39 20.04 -13.81
N ASP A 708 7.23 19.82 -14.42
CA ASP A 708 6.69 20.69 -15.48
C ASP A 708 6.44 22.12 -14.96
N ALA A 709 5.79 22.23 -13.80
CA ALA A 709 5.49 23.53 -13.20
C ALA A 709 6.78 24.26 -12.78
N SER A 710 7.74 23.57 -12.19
CA SER A 710 9.02 24.14 -11.79
C SER A 710 9.83 24.61 -13.00
N PHE A 711 9.98 23.77 -14.03
CA PHE A 711 10.64 24.14 -15.26
C PHE A 711 9.97 25.33 -15.95
N ALA A 712 8.64 25.30 -16.12
CA ALA A 712 7.88 26.37 -16.77
C ALA A 712 8.05 27.71 -16.04
N PHE A 713 7.96 27.69 -14.71
CA PHE A 713 8.05 28.89 -13.90
C PHE A 713 9.44 29.52 -13.96
N VAL A 714 10.50 28.73 -13.81
CA VAL A 714 11.87 29.20 -13.87
C VAL A 714 12.23 29.70 -15.27
N ALA A 715 11.88 28.92 -16.30
CA ALA A 715 12.12 29.29 -17.70
C ALA A 715 11.42 30.61 -18.05
N LEU A 716 10.14 30.76 -17.68
CA LEU A 716 9.36 31.97 -17.90
C LEU A 716 9.96 33.18 -17.19
N ALA A 717 10.39 33.01 -15.94
CA ALA A 717 11.04 34.08 -15.15
C ALA A 717 12.33 34.54 -15.82
N ILE A 718 13.19 33.62 -16.26
CA ILE A 718 14.43 33.93 -16.98
C ILE A 718 14.14 34.63 -18.30
N ILE A 719 13.25 34.07 -19.12
CA ILE A 719 12.87 34.59 -20.43
C ILE A 719 12.29 36.01 -20.29
N PHE A 720 11.33 36.21 -19.40
CA PHE A 720 10.70 37.51 -19.17
C PHE A 720 11.71 38.54 -18.67
N CYS A 721 12.57 38.16 -17.70
CA CYS A 721 13.62 39.01 -17.17
C CYS A 721 14.57 39.47 -18.27
N CYS A 722 15.01 38.58 -19.14
CA CYS A 722 15.92 38.86 -20.24
C CYS A 722 15.29 39.76 -21.31
N PHE A 723 14.07 39.46 -21.77
CA PHE A 723 13.37 40.29 -22.75
C PHE A 723 13.09 41.69 -22.24
N LEU A 724 12.56 41.79 -21.00
CA LEU A 724 12.26 43.12 -20.42
C LEU A 724 13.54 43.94 -20.21
N SER A 725 14.63 43.33 -19.76
CA SER A 725 15.92 44.01 -19.59
C SER A 725 16.50 44.49 -20.95
N MET A 726 16.45 43.65 -21.98
CA MET A 726 16.84 44.04 -23.34
C MET A 726 15.97 45.19 -23.87
N ALA A 727 14.64 45.08 -23.71
CA ALA A 727 13.72 46.10 -24.19
C ALA A 727 13.96 47.45 -23.50
N LEU A 728 14.03 47.46 -22.16
CA LEU A 728 14.25 48.68 -21.39
C LEU A 728 15.55 49.39 -21.76
N ILE A 729 16.63 48.64 -22.01
CA ILE A 729 17.96 49.21 -22.24
C ILE A 729 18.17 49.59 -23.71
N PHE A 730 17.69 48.77 -24.68
CA PHE A 730 18.03 48.98 -26.07
C PHE A 730 16.95 49.66 -26.91
N VAL A 731 15.62 49.47 -26.63
CA VAL A 731 14.54 50.12 -27.41
C VAL A 731 14.68 51.67 -27.40
N PRO A 732 14.90 52.32 -26.24
CA PRO A 732 15.10 53.76 -26.23
C PRO A 732 16.29 54.23 -27.10
N LYS A 733 17.37 53.43 -27.08
CA LYS A 733 18.58 53.71 -27.88
C LYS A 733 18.33 53.56 -29.39
N MET A 734 17.60 52.50 -29.77
CA MET A 734 17.24 52.29 -31.16
C MET A 734 16.38 53.43 -31.70
N ILE A 735 15.35 53.85 -30.90
CA ILE A 735 14.48 54.98 -31.24
C ILE A 735 15.32 56.27 -31.43
N GLU A 736 16.24 56.55 -30.52
CA GLU A 736 17.09 57.72 -30.57
C GLU A 736 18.04 57.71 -31.78
N VAL A 737 18.65 56.56 -32.08
CA VAL A 737 19.48 56.37 -33.29
C VAL A 737 18.70 56.53 -34.57
N ILE A 738 17.42 56.11 -34.62
CA ILE A 738 16.53 56.28 -35.78
C ILE A 738 16.05 57.71 -35.93
N ARG A 739 15.77 58.42 -34.83
CA ARG A 739 15.33 59.83 -34.85
C ARG A 739 16.42 60.79 -35.29
N HIS A 740 17.70 60.49 -34.97
CA HIS A 740 18.87 61.34 -35.27
C HIS A 740 19.88 60.64 -36.18
N PRO A 741 19.56 60.41 -37.49
CA PRO A 741 20.40 59.62 -38.37
C PRO A 741 21.72 60.33 -38.74
N LYS A 742 21.81 61.66 -38.62
CA LYS A 742 22.96 62.50 -39.08
C LYS A 742 24.01 62.81 -37.99
N ASP A 743 23.82 62.44 -36.73
CA ASP A 743 24.78 62.69 -35.67
C ASP A 743 25.99 61.79 -35.80
N LYS A 744 26.85 62.03 -36.78
CA LYS A 744 28.23 61.61 -36.80
C LYS A 744 29.02 62.55 -35.92
N VAL A 745 29.77 61.97 -35.00
CA VAL A 745 30.71 62.72 -34.12
C VAL A 745 31.66 63.53 -34.97
N GLU A 746 31.47 64.88 -35.05
CA GLU A 746 32.59 65.74 -35.34
C GLU A 746 33.66 65.54 -34.25
N SER A 747 34.88 65.44 -34.70
CA SER A 747 36.10 65.02 -33.97
C SER A 747 36.50 65.96 -32.79
N LYS A 748 35.55 66.62 -32.12
CA LYS A 748 35.76 67.48 -30.96
C LYS A 748 34.90 67.19 -29.74
N TYR A 749 34.37 65.95 -29.59
CA TYR A 749 33.71 65.63 -28.36
C TYR A 749 34.69 65.09 -27.31
N ASN A 750 35.11 65.96 -26.44
CA ASN A 750 35.82 65.63 -25.20
C ASN A 750 34.71 65.23 -24.19
N PRO A 751 34.54 63.95 -23.77
CA PRO A 751 33.40 63.52 -22.93
C PRO A 751 33.44 64.08 -21.50
N ASP A 752 34.38 64.92 -21.19
CA ASP A 752 34.69 65.43 -19.84
C ASP A 752 34.59 66.95 -19.63
N VAL A 753 34.12 67.69 -20.61
CA VAL A 753 33.96 69.15 -20.42
C VAL A 753 32.53 69.53 -20.75
N GLY A 754 31.85 69.97 -19.69
CA GLY A 754 30.81 70.88 -19.99
C GLY A 754 29.53 70.75 -19.20
N VAL A 755 29.56 71.24 -18.09
CA VAL A 755 28.48 72.17 -17.62
C VAL A 755 28.51 73.37 -18.53
N THR A 756 27.41 73.60 -19.29
CA THR A 756 27.32 74.84 -20.10
C THR A 756 27.33 76.07 -19.17
N LYS A 757 27.83 77.18 -19.59
CA LYS A 757 27.88 78.43 -18.78
C LYS A 757 26.45 78.72 -18.21
N GLU A 758 25.41 78.42 -18.88
CA GLU A 758 24.02 78.60 -18.40
C GLU A 758 23.66 77.63 -17.23
N ASP A 759 24.18 76.47 -17.18
CA ASP A 759 23.94 75.50 -16.11
C ASP A 759 24.82 75.81 -14.89
N GLU A 760 25.99 76.34 -15.13
CA GLU A 760 26.87 76.86 -14.10
C GLU A 760 26.30 78.15 -13.45
N GLU A 761 25.71 79.03 -14.21
CA GLU A 761 25.04 80.21 -13.66
C GLU A 761 23.74 79.82 -12.90
N LYS A 762 23.00 78.88 -13.35
CA LYS A 762 21.86 78.34 -12.64
C LYS A 762 22.26 77.60 -11.35
N TYR A 763 23.32 76.88 -11.37
CA TYR A 763 23.84 76.16 -10.19
C TYR A 763 24.40 77.12 -9.17
N GLN A 764 25.10 78.20 -9.62
CA GLN A 764 25.59 79.22 -8.73
C GLN A 764 24.42 80.03 -8.12
N LYS A 765 23.36 80.30 -8.87
CA LYS A 765 22.15 80.90 -8.35
C LYS A 765 21.41 80.03 -7.30
N LEU A 766 21.28 78.74 -7.54
CA LEU A 766 20.76 77.75 -6.57
C LEU A 766 21.64 77.60 -5.32
N LEU A 767 22.96 77.68 -5.47
CA LEU A 767 23.90 77.70 -4.34
C LEU A 767 23.73 78.91 -3.47
N SER A 768 23.57 80.15 -4.09
CA SER A 768 23.31 81.40 -3.37
C SER A 768 21.95 81.36 -2.67
N GLU A 769 20.88 80.83 -3.30
CA GLU A 769 19.57 80.68 -2.64
C GLU A 769 19.62 79.66 -1.50
N ASN A 770 20.43 78.61 -1.63
CA ASN A 770 20.59 77.61 -0.56
C ASN A 770 21.38 78.17 0.63
N ASP A 771 22.43 79.01 0.38
CA ASP A 771 23.17 79.71 1.41
C ASP A 771 22.28 80.71 2.11
N GLU A 772 21.41 81.45 1.43
CA GLU A 772 20.43 82.38 2.07
C GLU A 772 19.41 81.59 2.88
N LEU A 773 18.89 80.48 2.39
CA LEU A 773 17.97 79.65 3.18
C LEU A 773 18.62 79.02 4.41
N GLN A 774 19.89 78.63 4.34
CA GLN A 774 20.68 78.13 5.51
C GLN A 774 20.91 79.26 6.54
N LYS A 775 21.19 80.47 6.13
CA LYS A 775 21.28 81.62 7.00
C LYS A 775 19.96 81.94 7.65
N LEU A 776 18.85 81.76 6.92
CA LEU A 776 17.49 81.95 7.43
C LEU A 776 17.12 80.91 8.46
N ILE A 777 17.51 79.65 8.19
CA ILE A 777 17.30 78.53 9.13
C ILE A 777 18.08 78.79 10.44
N ALA A 778 19.38 79.15 10.32
CA ALA A 778 20.23 79.39 11.46
C ALA A 778 19.71 80.59 12.30
N ALA A 779 19.19 81.66 11.66
CA ALA A 779 18.60 82.80 12.36
C ALA A 779 17.26 82.41 13.03
N LYS A 780 16.45 81.49 12.48
CA LYS A 780 15.26 80.97 13.12
C LYS A 780 15.57 79.99 14.23
N GLU A 781 16.60 79.22 14.13
CA GLU A 781 17.09 78.31 15.18
C GLU A 781 17.59 79.08 16.40
N GLU A 782 18.30 80.19 16.17
CA GLU A 782 18.78 81.08 17.24
C GLU A 782 17.58 81.77 17.93
N LYS A 783 16.55 82.19 17.16
CA LYS A 783 15.31 82.72 17.75
C LYS A 783 14.58 81.70 18.60
N ILE A 784 14.55 80.45 18.16
CA ILE A 784 13.98 79.30 18.88
C ILE A 784 14.75 79.02 20.17
N ARG A 785 16.09 79.17 20.14
CA ARG A 785 16.96 79.01 21.29
C ARG A 785 16.69 80.07 22.34
N VAL A 786 16.60 81.34 21.91
CA VAL A 786 16.31 82.48 22.76
C VAL A 786 14.92 82.35 23.36
N LEU A 787 13.91 81.97 22.60
CA LEU A 787 12.57 81.72 23.08
C LEU A 787 12.45 80.51 24.04
N LYS A 788 13.20 79.47 23.84
CA LYS A 788 13.32 78.35 24.80
C LYS A 788 14.01 78.78 26.08
N GLN A 789 15.00 79.71 26.02
CA GLN A 789 15.69 80.24 27.17
C GLN A 789 14.73 81.17 28.00
N MET A 790 13.98 82.03 27.30
CA MET A 790 12.94 82.84 27.96
C MET A 790 11.80 82.04 28.58
N LEU A 791 11.44 80.95 27.99
CA LEU A 791 10.48 79.97 28.53
C LEU A 791 11.05 79.30 29.80
N ALA A 792 12.31 78.88 29.78
CA ALA A 792 12.97 78.30 30.93
C ALA A 792 13.14 79.32 32.10
N GLU A 793 13.41 80.59 31.81
CA GLU A 793 13.46 81.66 32.80
C GLU A 793 12.09 81.97 33.35
N ARG A 794 11.00 81.89 32.60
CA ARG A 794 9.65 82.14 33.02
C ARG A 794 9.12 80.98 33.87
N ASP A 795 9.55 79.72 33.61
CA ASP A 795 9.22 78.53 34.41
C ASP A 795 10.03 78.54 35.75
N ALA A 796 11.27 79.12 35.76
CA ALA A 796 12.10 79.30 36.97
C ALA A 796 11.51 80.34 37.91
N SER A 797 10.73 81.34 37.43
CA SER A 797 10.09 82.38 38.25
C SER A 797 8.75 81.98 38.83
N LYS A 798 8.21 80.83 38.61
CA LYS A 798 7.01 80.28 39.20
C LYS A 798 7.26 79.03 40.04
N GLY A 799 8.39 79.01 40.72
CA GLY A 799 8.72 77.94 41.65
C GLY A 799 8.13 78.24 43.06
N GLY A 800 7.10 77.57 43.38
CA GLY A 800 6.51 77.52 44.73
C GLY A 800 5.41 76.48 44.82
N GLY A 801 5.76 75.31 45.25
CA GLY A 801 4.85 74.40 45.93
C GLY A 801 4.09 73.36 45.12
N MET A 802 4.48 72.15 45.33
CA MET A 802 3.68 70.98 45.62
C MET A 802 3.93 69.77 44.76
N ASN A 803 4.37 68.76 45.42
CA ASN A 803 4.54 67.36 45.00
C ASN A 803 3.32 66.77 44.29
N VAL A 804 3.61 65.85 43.35
CA VAL A 804 3.04 64.54 43.15
C VAL A 804 3.19 64.12 41.64
N PRO A 805 3.18 62.86 41.23
CA PRO A 805 4.31 62.09 40.63
C PRO A 805 4.20 61.81 39.11
N LYS A 806 5.28 61.18 38.63
CA LYS A 806 5.44 60.58 37.26
C LYS A 806 4.25 59.83 36.75
N ASP A 807 3.86 60.10 35.51
CA ASP A 807 3.98 59.14 34.41
C ASP A 807 3.36 59.63 33.07
N SER A 808 3.99 59.18 31.99
CA SER A 808 3.54 59.16 30.59
C SER A 808 3.64 60.44 29.75
N LEU A 809 4.71 60.49 28.99
CA LEU A 809 4.84 61.33 27.81
C LEU A 809 4.02 60.72 26.65
N ILE A 810 3.09 61.46 26.08
CA ILE A 810 2.57 61.26 24.72
C ILE A 810 2.99 62.48 23.90
N VAL A 811 3.76 62.17 22.84
CA VAL A 811 4.12 63.15 21.81
C VAL A 811 2.98 63.19 20.78
N ALA A 812 2.37 64.35 20.63
CA ALA A 812 1.41 64.61 19.55
C ALA A 812 2.08 65.54 18.51
N ASP A 813 2.23 65.02 17.29
CA ASP A 813 2.60 65.79 16.13
C ASP A 813 1.42 66.63 15.64
N PHE A 814 1.62 67.95 15.59
CA PHE A 814 0.71 68.85 14.91
C PHE A 814 1.27 69.19 13.52
N VAL A 815 0.55 68.73 12.47
CA VAL A 815 0.74 69.24 11.09
C VAL A 815 -0.44 70.11 10.73
N THR A 816 -0.21 71.39 10.54
CA THR A 816 -1.15 72.33 9.92
C THR A 816 -0.91 72.33 8.39
N GLY A 817 -1.93 72.12 7.65
CA GLY A 817 -2.00 72.31 6.20
C GLY A 817 -3.41 72.74 5.82
N GLU A 818 -3.57 73.90 5.31
CA GLU A 818 -4.67 74.40 4.51
C GLU A 818 -4.46 73.95 3.06
N GLY A 819 -5.40 73.71 2.23
CA GLY A 819 -6.83 73.85 2.12
C GLY A 819 -7.33 73.48 0.74
N THR A 820 -8.61 73.32 0.74
CA THR A 820 -9.61 73.36 -0.39
C THR A 820 -9.89 72.16 -1.20
N SER A 821 -11.01 71.59 -0.91
CA SER A 821 -12.29 71.43 -1.68
C SER A 821 -12.23 70.44 -2.87
N ASP A 822 -13.04 69.47 -2.99
CA ASP A 822 -14.46 69.26 -3.10
C ASP A 822 -14.84 67.77 -3.35
N SER A 823 -15.99 67.47 -2.74
CA SER A 823 -17.07 66.57 -3.15
C SER A 823 -16.86 65.02 -3.31
N ALA A 824 -17.39 64.28 -2.40
CA ALA A 824 -18.72 63.68 -2.34
C ALA A 824 -18.78 62.16 -2.63
N ILE A 825 -19.54 61.49 -1.75
CA ILE A 825 -20.24 60.20 -1.90
C ILE A 825 -19.37 58.98 -1.57
N GLY A 826 -19.51 58.19 -0.55
CA GLY A 826 -20.69 57.72 0.18
C GLY A 826 -20.50 56.20 0.38
N GLY A 827 -20.64 55.70 1.60
CA GLY A 827 -20.81 54.27 1.79
C GLY A 827 -19.97 53.68 2.93
N GLY A 828 -20.55 53.62 4.08
CA GLY A 828 -19.98 53.00 5.28
C GLY A 828 -20.24 51.51 5.34
N ILE A 829 -19.43 50.80 6.06
CA ILE A 829 -19.80 49.60 6.83
C ILE A 829 -18.78 49.42 7.96
N SER A 830 -19.34 49.14 9.09
CA SER A 830 -18.77 49.12 10.43
C SER A 830 -17.74 48.02 10.71
N VAL A 831 -16.84 48.38 11.59
CA VAL A 831 -15.82 47.52 12.23
C VAL A 831 -16.41 46.91 13.48
N TYR A 832 -16.26 45.60 13.66
CA TYR A 832 -16.31 44.93 14.95
C TYR A 832 -14.95 44.36 15.31
N THR A 833 -14.33 44.93 16.29
CA THR A 833 -13.19 44.37 17.01
C THR A 833 -13.66 43.37 18.06
N ARG A 834 -13.09 42.20 18.12
CA ARG A 834 -13.11 41.37 19.32
C ARG A 834 -11.75 40.75 19.58
N SER A 835 -11.17 41.21 20.65
CA SER A 835 -10.03 40.66 21.35
C SER A 835 -10.34 39.28 21.94
N SER A 836 -9.47 38.31 21.83
CA SER A 836 -9.30 37.29 22.87
C SER A 836 -7.87 36.76 22.87
N ARG A 837 -7.23 36.93 24.01
CA ARG A 837 -6.02 36.24 24.46
C ARG A 837 -6.27 34.74 24.53
N ALA A 838 -5.32 33.95 24.12
CA ALA A 838 -5.09 32.63 24.69
C ALA A 838 -3.61 32.28 24.64
N SER A 839 -3.15 31.77 25.72
CA SER A 839 -1.84 31.42 26.18
C SER A 839 -1.12 30.36 25.35
N ALA A 840 0.19 30.46 25.38
CA ALA A 840 1.14 29.40 25.02
C ALA A 840 0.99 28.20 25.96
N SER A 841 1.04 27.00 25.41
CA SER A 841 1.47 25.80 26.11
C SER A 841 2.14 24.84 25.12
N ASP A 842 3.28 24.42 25.52
CA ASP A 842 4.22 23.45 25.04
C ASP A 842 3.65 22.27 24.26
N PHE A 843 4.28 21.95 23.15
CA PHE A 843 4.25 20.60 22.57
C PHE A 843 5.68 20.13 22.35
N GLU A 844 6.07 19.20 23.20
CA GLU A 844 7.24 18.33 23.03
C GLU A 844 7.09 17.47 21.79
N PHE A 845 8.16 17.39 21.02
CA PHE A 845 8.37 16.39 19.98
C PHE A 845 8.82 15.08 20.64
N SER A 846 8.04 14.05 20.51
CA SER A 846 8.44 12.68 20.76
C SER A 846 8.83 12.04 19.43
N GLU A 847 10.11 11.75 19.29
CA GLU A 847 10.64 10.79 18.33
C GLU A 847 10.20 9.38 18.72
N SER A 848 9.68 8.63 17.78
CA SER A 848 9.79 7.17 17.82
C SER A 848 9.84 6.59 16.42
N TYR A 849 10.92 5.89 16.23
CA TYR A 849 11.28 4.96 15.18
C TYR A 849 10.15 3.97 14.81
N LEU A 850 9.87 3.77 13.55
CA LEU A 850 10.03 2.53 12.80
C LEU A 850 9.65 2.78 11.33
#